data_2fc5fddf400aa8b92e3725c07e69c30c
#
_entry.id   2fc5fddf400aa8b92e3725c07e69c30c
#
_cell.length_a   1.000
_cell.length_b   1.000
_cell.length_c   1.000
_cell.angle_alpha   90.00
_cell.angle_beta   90.00
_cell.angle_gamma   90.00
#
_symmetry.space_group_name_H-M   'P 1'
#
loop_
_entity.id
_entity.type
_entity.pdbx_description
1 polymer ?
#
loop_
_entity_poly.entity_id
_entity_poly.type
_entity_poly.pdbx_seq_one_letter_code
_entity_poly.pdbx_strand_id
1 'polypeptide(L)'
;MRKLIFLLALAMCSVSQMLAVPAAPYPVQKTQPDGSTLTVHINGDEFYHFYTTTDGYTVVKNDLGCFTYAQRVEGRLVPTAIVAHNPAERNATEQLYLSTLPKRLTDAVQVAEAKAEKAKRQVAPKALFDYSAFRGLIVLVQFNDYTFSRSDANAFYSAMVNQKGYTGFVNEDGSAANFGNFTGSVRDYYEDNSNGMFAPTFDVVGPITVPYSITNSYSNLSIIMRNALNQATSSYGVDYTKYDADGNGYVDMVYLIFAGVGSNTGEADDHIWPHKSTTFVGRFRTYACSCELLSQRSNILDGIGTICHEFSHVLGLPDLYDTDYEQSGGQTHDPGIWDIMSGGSYNNNSRTPVGYSAYDRYSLGFLKPTVIDAAGTYSLNPLNTHNEAMLIKSPQSKEYFLLENRQKSRWDAYMPGHGLLVARVDSSNATRWTNNTVNTNPERLYYELLRAGCVPTGEGDASDPFPGTSSITMLTNETSANLKTFAGDYNQWNLAAISETDGVISFKVMKEGDIISDVEDFEAMPVTATTGAADVEGKFASWTFTKCNVAAPGADTKADGTHSVQMKLPSQFTTSATYYDAYQLSAKVFNPGSATIKLAMQYSTDDGASWIPVKVMGETTQSVKGGVTVTLFWPVSISKNEAVKYRLAMTGGSKTVASYIDNFTIYYTDKGKSETTPGDVNGDGIVNVSDVTALINRILGDSSFSDEVCDINADGEVNVSDVTALINSILQ
;
A
#
# COMPACT_ATOMS: atom_id res chain seq x y z
N MET A 1 -9.32 -13.78 -68.01
CA MET A 1 -8.47 -13.79 -66.81
C MET A 1 -9.31 -13.33 -65.62
N ARG A 2 -9.89 -14.31 -64.96
CA ARG A 2 -10.73 -14.06 -63.75
C ARG A 2 -9.80 -13.98 -62.55
N LYS A 3 -9.73 -12.81 -61.90
CA LYS A 3 -9.04 -12.63 -60.61
C LYS A 3 -9.92 -13.29 -59.55
N LEU A 4 -9.41 -14.36 -58.96
CA LEU A 4 -9.94 -15.00 -57.78
C LEU A 4 -9.59 -14.11 -56.58
N ILE A 5 -10.56 -13.40 -56.05
CA ILE A 5 -10.43 -12.68 -54.75
C ILE A 5 -10.69 -13.75 -53.70
N PHE A 6 -9.62 -14.19 -53.04
CA PHE A 6 -9.70 -14.94 -51.80
C PHE A 6 -10.10 -13.95 -50.69
N LEU A 7 -11.38 -13.95 -50.32
CA LEU A 7 -11.83 -13.37 -49.06
C LEU A 7 -11.33 -14.31 -47.96
N LEU A 8 -10.21 -13.97 -47.37
CA LEU A 8 -9.85 -14.47 -46.05
C LEU A 8 -10.81 -13.81 -45.06
N ALA A 9 -11.90 -14.51 -44.71
CA ALA A 9 -12.66 -14.23 -43.54
C ALA A 9 -11.77 -14.61 -42.35
N LEU A 10 -11.00 -13.63 -41.83
CA LEU A 10 -10.47 -13.74 -40.49
C LEU A 10 -11.66 -13.76 -39.56
N ALA A 11 -12.05 -14.95 -39.13
CA ALA A 11 -12.85 -15.10 -37.94
C ALA A 11 -11.98 -14.53 -36.80
N MET A 12 -12.16 -13.26 -36.45
CA MET A 12 -11.74 -12.75 -35.20
C MET A 12 -12.54 -13.47 -34.12
N CYS A 13 -12.03 -14.61 -33.65
CA CYS A 13 -12.40 -15.10 -32.34
C CYS A 13 -11.94 -14.01 -31.36
N SER A 14 -12.83 -13.11 -30.98
CA SER A 14 -12.63 -12.24 -29.86
C SER A 14 -12.57 -13.13 -28.61
N VAL A 15 -11.36 -13.43 -28.19
CA VAL A 15 -11.09 -14.16 -26.96
C VAL A 15 -11.22 -13.14 -25.83
N SER A 16 -12.13 -13.39 -24.90
CA SER A 16 -12.42 -12.48 -23.80
C SER A 16 -11.53 -12.76 -22.61
N GLN A 17 -11.03 -11.71 -21.95
CA GLN A 17 -10.55 -11.83 -20.59
C GLN A 17 -11.72 -11.91 -19.62
N MET A 18 -11.61 -12.81 -18.67
CA MET A 18 -12.34 -12.77 -17.41
C MET A 18 -11.41 -12.12 -16.39
N LEU A 19 -11.89 -11.15 -15.68
CA LEU A 19 -11.23 -10.41 -14.60
C LEU A 19 -12.21 -10.43 -13.44
N ALA A 20 -11.79 -10.64 -12.22
CA ALA A 20 -12.71 -10.79 -11.10
C ALA A 20 -12.13 -10.22 -9.81
N VAL A 21 -12.99 -9.84 -8.89
CA VAL A 21 -12.57 -9.56 -7.51
C VAL A 21 -11.85 -10.77 -6.92
N PRO A 22 -10.79 -10.55 -6.11
CA PRO A 22 -10.22 -11.62 -5.31
C PRO A 22 -11.28 -12.17 -4.35
N ALA A 23 -11.01 -13.36 -3.80
CA ALA A 23 -11.83 -13.91 -2.73
C ALA A 23 -12.01 -12.90 -1.60
N ALA A 24 -13.21 -12.84 -1.02
CA ALA A 24 -13.51 -11.92 0.07
C ALA A 24 -12.58 -12.16 1.27
N PRO A 25 -12.01 -11.14 1.90
CA PRO A 25 -11.00 -11.30 2.95
C PRO A 25 -11.59 -11.74 4.29
N TYR A 26 -12.90 -11.90 4.37
CA TYR A 26 -13.58 -12.23 5.61
C TYR A 26 -13.53 -13.73 5.89
N PRO A 27 -13.25 -14.13 7.16
CA PRO A 27 -13.31 -15.54 7.54
C PRO A 27 -14.76 -16.06 7.52
N VAL A 28 -14.95 -17.28 7.03
CA VAL A 28 -16.26 -17.92 6.98
C VAL A 28 -16.27 -19.17 7.85
N GLN A 29 -17.38 -19.39 8.59
CA GLN A 29 -17.56 -20.61 9.38
C GLN A 29 -18.19 -21.72 8.53
N LYS A 30 -17.55 -22.89 8.52
CA LYS A 30 -18.06 -24.10 7.90
C LYS A 30 -18.43 -25.10 8.98
N THR A 31 -19.63 -25.65 8.92
CA THR A 31 -20.06 -26.71 9.83
C THR A 31 -19.60 -28.06 9.29
N GLN A 32 -18.93 -28.82 10.14
CA GLN A 32 -18.46 -30.17 9.81
C GLN A 32 -19.57 -31.22 10.06
N PRO A 33 -19.48 -32.41 9.47
CA PRO A 33 -20.50 -33.46 9.64
C PRO A 33 -20.72 -33.93 11.10
N ASP A 34 -19.74 -33.75 11.96
CA ASP A 34 -19.83 -34.04 13.40
C ASP A 34 -20.50 -32.92 14.21
N GLY A 35 -20.89 -31.81 13.56
CA GLY A 35 -21.48 -30.64 14.17
C GLY A 35 -20.47 -29.60 14.70
N SER A 36 -19.16 -29.88 14.63
CA SER A 36 -18.14 -28.90 14.94
C SER A 36 -18.07 -27.80 13.88
N THR A 37 -17.49 -26.65 14.21
CA THR A 37 -17.31 -25.53 13.27
C THR A 37 -15.83 -25.26 13.04
N LEU A 38 -15.47 -25.07 11.76
CA LEU A 38 -14.15 -24.64 11.34
C LEU A 38 -14.25 -23.26 10.71
N THR A 39 -13.44 -22.32 11.19
CA THR A 39 -13.31 -20.98 10.58
C THR A 39 -12.20 -21.05 9.53
N VAL A 40 -12.54 -20.65 8.28
CA VAL A 40 -11.63 -20.71 7.14
C VAL A 40 -11.64 -19.39 6.39
N HIS A 41 -10.56 -19.12 5.65
CA HIS A 41 -10.50 -18.13 4.59
C HIS A 41 -10.62 -18.82 3.24
N ILE A 42 -11.35 -18.22 2.31
CA ILE A 42 -11.26 -18.54 0.90
C ILE A 42 -10.15 -17.72 0.28
N ASN A 43 -9.39 -18.26 -0.64
CA ASN A 43 -8.27 -17.61 -1.32
C ASN A 43 -8.38 -17.89 -2.82
N GLY A 44 -7.94 -16.96 -3.67
CA GLY A 44 -7.97 -17.13 -5.13
C GLY A 44 -9.02 -16.29 -5.82
N ASP A 45 -9.44 -16.74 -7.00
CA ASP A 45 -10.41 -16.07 -7.87
C ASP A 45 -11.41 -17.07 -8.50
N GLU A 46 -12.15 -16.64 -9.52
CA GLU A 46 -13.18 -17.45 -10.21
C GLU A 46 -12.64 -18.67 -10.98
N PHE A 47 -11.34 -18.68 -11.32
CA PHE A 47 -10.72 -19.80 -12.04
C PHE A 47 -10.19 -20.88 -11.12
N TYR A 48 -9.62 -20.45 -9.97
CA TYR A 48 -9.13 -21.37 -8.96
C TYR A 48 -9.19 -20.72 -7.57
N HIS A 49 -9.78 -21.42 -6.64
CA HIS A 49 -9.84 -21.01 -5.23
C HIS A 49 -9.65 -22.19 -4.30
N PHE A 50 -9.21 -21.91 -3.08
CA PHE A 50 -8.95 -22.92 -2.07
C PHE A 50 -9.19 -22.36 -0.67
N TYR A 51 -9.39 -23.25 0.29
CA TYR A 51 -9.64 -22.87 1.68
C TYR A 51 -8.39 -23.03 2.53
N THR A 52 -8.17 -22.08 3.47
CA THR A 52 -7.15 -22.19 4.51
C THR A 52 -7.78 -21.98 5.89
N THR A 53 -7.15 -22.55 6.93
CA THR A 53 -7.43 -22.15 8.30
C THR A 53 -7.03 -20.70 8.53
N THR A 54 -7.48 -20.07 9.63
CA THR A 54 -7.14 -18.68 9.96
C THR A 54 -5.64 -18.43 10.16
N ASP A 55 -4.85 -19.46 10.37
CA ASP A 55 -3.38 -19.41 10.48
C ASP A 55 -2.67 -19.97 9.23
N GLY A 56 -3.41 -20.20 8.12
CA GLY A 56 -2.89 -20.38 6.78
C GLY A 56 -2.65 -21.83 6.31
N TYR A 57 -3.07 -22.86 7.04
CA TYR A 57 -2.96 -24.23 6.54
C TYR A 57 -4.09 -24.56 5.58
N THR A 58 -3.76 -25.07 4.40
CA THR A 58 -4.76 -25.46 3.38
C THR A 58 -5.58 -26.66 3.85
N VAL A 59 -6.89 -26.57 3.65
CA VAL A 59 -7.86 -27.61 4.01
C VAL A 59 -8.69 -28.04 2.81
N VAL A 60 -8.98 -29.34 2.73
CA VAL A 60 -9.82 -29.95 1.71
C VAL A 60 -10.81 -30.91 2.35
N LYS A 61 -11.96 -31.13 1.70
CA LYS A 61 -12.96 -32.10 2.17
C LYS A 61 -12.53 -33.52 1.82
N ASN A 62 -12.65 -34.42 2.80
CA ASN A 62 -12.53 -35.85 2.55
C ASN A 62 -13.88 -36.47 2.07
N ASP A 63 -13.91 -37.76 1.79
CA ASP A 63 -15.10 -38.49 1.32
C ASP A 63 -16.28 -38.46 2.29
N LEU A 64 -16.02 -38.16 3.58
CA LEU A 64 -17.05 -38.00 4.63
C LEU A 64 -17.56 -36.56 4.71
N GLY A 65 -17.04 -35.64 3.89
CA GLY A 65 -17.37 -34.23 3.92
C GLY A 65 -16.71 -33.41 5.01
N CYS A 66 -15.77 -34.01 5.79
CA CYS A 66 -15.01 -33.30 6.82
C CYS A 66 -13.86 -32.52 6.18
N PHE A 67 -13.64 -31.29 6.61
CA PHE A 67 -12.41 -30.57 6.29
C PHE A 67 -11.23 -31.21 7.01
N THR A 68 -10.23 -31.62 6.26
CA THR A 68 -8.95 -32.15 6.73
C THR A 68 -7.81 -31.30 6.21
N TYR A 69 -6.66 -31.32 6.88
CA TYR A 69 -5.48 -30.66 6.32
C TYR A 69 -5.10 -31.28 4.99
N ALA A 70 -4.67 -30.45 4.05
CA ALA A 70 -4.26 -30.88 2.73
C ALA A 70 -2.76 -31.25 2.71
N GLN A 71 -2.42 -32.24 1.89
CA GLN A 71 -1.05 -32.50 1.46
C GLN A 71 -1.02 -32.54 -0.07
N ARG A 72 0.17 -32.31 -0.66
CA ARG A 72 0.32 -32.40 -2.11
C ARG A 72 0.89 -33.75 -2.53
N VAL A 73 0.16 -34.49 -3.35
CA VAL A 73 0.59 -35.77 -3.94
C VAL A 73 0.46 -35.65 -5.45
N GLU A 74 1.54 -35.86 -6.18
CA GLU A 74 1.61 -35.74 -7.64
C GLU A 74 1.01 -34.41 -8.19
N GLY A 75 1.25 -33.33 -7.45
CA GLY A 75 0.77 -31.98 -7.82
C GLY A 75 -0.65 -31.67 -7.37
N ARG A 76 -1.44 -32.65 -6.93
CA ARG A 76 -2.81 -32.43 -6.48
C ARG A 76 -2.91 -32.31 -4.95
N LEU A 77 -3.88 -31.53 -4.49
CA LEU A 77 -4.25 -31.49 -3.09
C LEU A 77 -5.08 -32.71 -2.74
N VAL A 78 -4.65 -33.45 -1.74
CA VAL A 78 -5.37 -34.61 -1.21
C VAL A 78 -5.63 -34.46 0.28
N PRO A 79 -6.76 -34.97 0.80
CA PRO A 79 -7.07 -34.94 2.21
C PRO A 79 -6.09 -35.81 3.00
N THR A 80 -5.69 -35.35 4.19
CA THR A 80 -4.99 -36.17 5.17
C THR A 80 -5.99 -36.89 6.08
N ALA A 81 -5.50 -37.75 6.96
CA ALA A 81 -6.35 -38.43 7.95
C ALA A 81 -6.76 -37.49 9.11
N ILE A 82 -6.23 -36.28 9.20
CA ILE A 82 -6.43 -35.40 10.35
C ILE A 82 -7.49 -34.36 10.02
N VAL A 83 -8.61 -34.42 10.74
CA VAL A 83 -9.67 -33.41 10.69
C VAL A 83 -9.13 -32.08 11.18
N ALA A 84 -9.43 -31.00 10.47
CA ALA A 84 -8.95 -29.68 10.81
C ALA A 84 -9.79 -29.01 11.91
N HIS A 85 -9.12 -28.39 12.86
CA HIS A 85 -9.72 -27.62 13.94
C HIS A 85 -9.24 -26.16 13.95
N ASN A 86 -9.99 -25.29 14.59
CA ASN A 86 -9.55 -23.91 14.84
C ASN A 86 -8.26 -23.92 15.68
N PRO A 87 -7.36 -22.94 15.52
CA PRO A 87 -6.04 -22.95 16.21
C PRO A 87 -6.12 -23.18 17.73
N ALA A 88 -7.14 -22.62 18.39
CA ALA A 88 -7.33 -22.77 19.84
C ALA A 88 -7.84 -24.16 20.29
N GLU A 89 -8.36 -24.97 19.37
CA GLU A 89 -8.99 -26.27 19.64
C GLU A 89 -8.06 -27.46 19.34
N ARG A 90 -6.88 -27.20 18.78
CA ARG A 90 -5.92 -28.22 18.34
C ARG A 90 -5.22 -28.88 19.49
N ASN A 91 -5.12 -30.21 19.44
CA ASN A 91 -4.32 -30.98 20.39
C ASN A 91 -2.82 -30.99 19.99
N ALA A 92 -1.98 -31.46 20.91
CA ALA A 92 -0.52 -31.46 20.72
C ALA A 92 -0.05 -32.32 19.51
N THR A 93 -0.73 -33.43 19.21
CA THR A 93 -0.42 -34.27 18.05
C THR A 93 -0.72 -33.54 16.73
N GLU A 94 -1.83 -32.85 16.67
CA GLU A 94 -2.22 -32.07 15.52
C GLU A 94 -1.25 -30.88 15.30
N GLN A 95 -0.88 -30.18 16.37
CA GLN A 95 0.12 -29.10 16.31
C GLN A 95 1.49 -29.58 15.81
N LEU A 96 1.93 -30.72 16.29
CA LEU A 96 3.19 -31.34 15.85
C LEU A 96 3.13 -31.71 14.37
N TYR A 97 2.03 -32.29 13.91
CA TYR A 97 1.84 -32.59 12.49
C TYR A 97 1.87 -31.32 11.63
N LEU A 98 1.17 -30.28 12.05
CA LEU A 98 1.12 -28.99 11.33
C LEU A 98 2.50 -28.32 11.21
N SER A 99 3.40 -28.53 12.18
CA SER A 99 4.77 -28.01 12.08
C SER A 99 5.58 -28.59 10.91
N THR A 100 5.11 -29.71 10.33
CA THR A 100 5.72 -30.37 9.16
C THR A 100 5.06 -30.00 7.84
N LEU A 101 3.91 -29.32 7.86
CA LEU A 101 3.18 -28.94 6.67
C LEU A 101 3.51 -27.50 6.25
N PRO A 102 3.72 -27.25 4.95
CA PRO A 102 3.77 -25.88 4.44
C PRO A 102 2.36 -25.26 4.48
N LYS A 103 2.36 -23.94 4.68
CA LYS A 103 1.12 -23.14 4.59
C LYS A 103 0.78 -22.84 3.14
N ARG A 104 -0.49 -22.49 2.88
CA ARG A 104 -1.00 -22.03 1.58
C ARG A 104 -0.65 -22.96 0.41
N LEU A 105 -0.79 -24.27 0.62
CA LEU A 105 -0.64 -25.26 -0.46
C LEU A 105 -1.72 -25.09 -1.52
N THR A 106 -1.34 -25.06 -2.78
CA THR A 106 -2.23 -25.00 -3.95
C THR A 106 -2.22 -26.31 -4.72
N ASP A 107 -3.29 -26.62 -5.45
CA ASP A 107 -3.36 -27.74 -6.39
C ASP A 107 -2.68 -27.32 -7.70
N ALA A 108 -1.46 -27.80 -7.93
CA ALA A 108 -0.66 -27.39 -9.07
C ALA A 108 -1.29 -27.80 -10.42
N VAL A 109 -2.11 -28.85 -10.45
CA VAL A 109 -2.80 -29.29 -11.67
C VAL A 109 -3.96 -28.35 -11.98
N GLN A 110 -4.81 -28.07 -10.99
CA GLN A 110 -5.93 -27.13 -11.17
C GLN A 110 -5.43 -25.71 -11.49
N VAL A 111 -4.36 -25.27 -10.86
CA VAL A 111 -3.74 -23.98 -11.19
C VAL A 111 -3.22 -23.95 -12.63
N ALA A 112 -2.59 -25.04 -13.11
CA ALA A 112 -2.16 -25.11 -14.50
C ALA A 112 -3.36 -25.08 -15.46
N GLU A 113 -4.46 -25.73 -15.11
CA GLU A 113 -5.73 -25.68 -15.87
C GLU A 113 -6.32 -24.27 -15.88
N ALA A 114 -6.35 -23.58 -14.73
CA ALA A 114 -6.80 -22.19 -14.60
C ALA A 114 -5.95 -21.23 -15.45
N LYS A 115 -4.63 -21.34 -15.39
CA LYS A 115 -3.70 -20.56 -16.24
C LYS A 115 -3.92 -20.82 -17.73
N ALA A 116 -4.13 -22.08 -18.12
CA ALA A 116 -4.40 -22.42 -19.50
C ALA A 116 -5.75 -21.85 -19.99
N GLU A 117 -6.74 -21.79 -19.10
CA GLU A 117 -8.04 -21.17 -19.41
C GLU A 117 -7.92 -19.65 -19.53
N LYS A 118 -7.22 -18.98 -18.59
CA LYS A 118 -6.90 -17.54 -18.68
C LYS A 118 -6.13 -17.21 -19.98
N ALA A 119 -5.14 -18.01 -20.36
CA ALA A 119 -4.33 -17.78 -21.55
C ALA A 119 -5.12 -17.91 -22.87
N LYS A 120 -6.23 -18.63 -22.90
CA LYS A 120 -7.11 -18.69 -24.05
C LYS A 120 -7.91 -17.40 -24.28
N ARG A 121 -7.94 -16.53 -23.30
CA ARG A 121 -8.77 -15.34 -23.25
C ARG A 121 -7.90 -14.09 -23.44
N GLN A 122 -7.72 -13.66 -24.70
CA GLN A 122 -6.94 -12.45 -25.01
C GLN A 122 -7.72 -11.18 -24.70
N VAL A 123 -7.00 -10.14 -24.25
CA VAL A 123 -7.55 -8.81 -23.97
C VAL A 123 -7.96 -8.12 -25.25
N ALA A 124 -9.19 -7.61 -25.29
CA ALA A 124 -9.53 -6.57 -26.23
C ALA A 124 -8.70 -5.31 -25.90
N PRO A 125 -8.19 -4.59 -26.90
CA PRO A 125 -7.56 -3.29 -26.66
C PRO A 125 -8.53 -2.39 -25.89
N LYS A 126 -8.00 -1.55 -24.98
CA LYS A 126 -8.77 -0.56 -24.24
C LYS A 126 -9.64 0.23 -25.22
N ALA A 127 -10.95 0.12 -25.10
CA ALA A 127 -11.86 1.00 -25.81
C ALA A 127 -11.58 2.45 -25.31
N LEU A 128 -11.43 3.39 -26.24
CA LEU A 128 -11.38 4.80 -25.89
C LEU A 128 -12.80 5.21 -25.49
N PHE A 129 -13.06 5.25 -24.21
CA PHE A 129 -14.34 5.63 -23.66
C PHE A 129 -14.54 7.15 -23.82
N ASP A 130 -15.68 7.54 -24.39
CA ASP A 130 -16.17 8.91 -24.19
C ASP A 130 -16.88 8.97 -22.83
N TYR A 131 -16.16 9.42 -21.81
CA TYR A 131 -16.70 9.54 -20.46
C TYR A 131 -17.93 10.44 -20.37
N SER A 132 -18.08 11.42 -21.26
CA SER A 132 -19.21 12.36 -21.26
C SER A 132 -20.50 11.77 -21.83
N ALA A 133 -20.38 10.77 -22.70
CA ALA A 133 -21.51 10.11 -23.38
C ALA A 133 -21.92 8.80 -22.69
N PHE A 134 -21.14 8.30 -21.74
CA PHE A 134 -21.35 6.99 -21.14
C PHE A 134 -22.64 6.92 -20.31
N ARG A 135 -23.44 5.88 -20.60
CA ARG A 135 -24.60 5.45 -19.80
C ARG A 135 -24.52 3.94 -19.62
N GLY A 136 -24.59 3.47 -18.38
CA GLY A 136 -24.54 2.04 -18.05
C GLY A 136 -25.93 1.40 -17.95
N LEU A 137 -25.98 0.12 -18.22
CA LEU A 137 -27.16 -0.71 -18.00
C LEU A 137 -26.91 -1.71 -16.90
N ILE A 138 -27.75 -1.70 -15.85
CA ILE A 138 -27.75 -2.70 -14.78
C ILE A 138 -28.99 -3.59 -14.91
N VAL A 139 -28.78 -4.90 -14.89
CA VAL A 139 -29.86 -5.90 -14.92
C VAL A 139 -29.86 -6.68 -13.62
N LEU A 140 -30.93 -6.55 -12.85
CA LEU A 140 -31.15 -7.34 -11.65
C LEU A 140 -31.69 -8.72 -12.03
N VAL A 141 -31.01 -9.78 -11.59
CA VAL A 141 -31.35 -11.16 -11.93
C VAL A 141 -31.62 -11.98 -10.67
N GLN A 142 -32.75 -12.63 -10.62
CA GLN A 142 -33.12 -13.55 -9.54
C GLN A 142 -33.50 -14.92 -10.11
N PHE A 143 -33.47 -15.92 -9.24
CA PHE A 143 -33.66 -17.32 -9.63
C PHE A 143 -35.12 -17.79 -9.32
N ASN A 144 -35.51 -18.92 -9.86
CA ASN A 144 -36.83 -19.47 -9.57
C ASN A 144 -36.99 -19.98 -8.14
N ASP A 145 -35.87 -20.26 -7.46
CA ASP A 145 -35.78 -20.75 -6.08
C ASP A 145 -35.14 -19.74 -5.12
N TYR A 146 -34.63 -18.61 -5.62
CA TYR A 146 -34.01 -17.58 -4.78
C TYR A 146 -34.24 -16.18 -5.36
N THR A 147 -34.87 -15.30 -4.58
CA THR A 147 -35.16 -13.92 -4.97
C THR A 147 -34.33 -12.95 -4.16
N PHE A 148 -34.28 -11.69 -4.62
CA PHE A 148 -33.66 -10.63 -3.83
C PHE A 148 -34.27 -10.57 -2.42
N SER A 149 -33.45 -10.29 -1.42
CA SER A 149 -33.86 -10.15 -0.03
C SER A 149 -34.79 -8.95 0.19
N ARG A 150 -34.86 -8.02 -0.78
CA ARG A 150 -35.65 -6.80 -0.77
C ARG A 150 -36.70 -6.81 -1.88
N SER A 151 -37.94 -6.48 -1.54
CA SER A 151 -39.04 -6.33 -2.51
C SER A 151 -38.87 -5.07 -3.39
N ASP A 152 -38.14 -4.05 -2.90
CA ASP A 152 -37.85 -2.78 -3.55
C ASP A 152 -36.45 -2.76 -4.23
N ALA A 153 -35.89 -3.92 -4.61
CA ALA A 153 -34.55 -4.07 -5.13
C ALA A 153 -34.21 -3.08 -6.28
N ASN A 154 -35.14 -2.83 -7.20
CA ASN A 154 -34.91 -1.87 -8.28
C ASN A 154 -34.65 -0.45 -7.77
N ALA A 155 -35.51 0.05 -6.87
CA ALA A 155 -35.36 1.38 -6.29
C ALA A 155 -34.08 1.47 -5.42
N PHE A 156 -33.80 0.41 -4.67
CA PHE A 156 -32.59 0.30 -3.84
C PHE A 156 -31.31 0.41 -4.69
N TYR A 157 -31.16 -0.42 -5.70
CA TYR A 157 -29.97 -0.38 -6.56
C TYR A 157 -29.90 0.89 -7.41
N SER A 158 -31.05 1.41 -7.88
CA SER A 158 -31.08 2.70 -8.59
C SER A 158 -30.53 3.84 -7.73
N ALA A 159 -30.86 3.89 -6.44
CA ALA A 159 -30.32 4.87 -5.51
C ALA A 159 -28.81 4.62 -5.24
N MET A 160 -28.43 3.37 -4.97
CA MET A 160 -27.05 3.00 -4.65
C MET A 160 -26.06 3.33 -5.78
N VAL A 161 -26.48 3.23 -7.04
CA VAL A 161 -25.58 3.49 -8.16
C VAL A 161 -25.62 4.92 -8.68
N ASN A 162 -26.73 5.69 -8.48
CA ASN A 162 -26.92 7.00 -9.12
C ASN A 162 -27.07 8.18 -8.15
N GLN A 163 -27.57 7.96 -6.92
CA GLN A 163 -27.94 9.06 -6.04
C GLN A 163 -26.72 9.81 -5.57
N LYS A 164 -26.64 11.11 -5.87
CA LYS A 164 -25.56 11.97 -5.41
C LYS A 164 -25.59 12.11 -3.88
N GLY A 165 -24.43 11.93 -3.25
CA GLY A 165 -24.28 11.97 -1.80
C GLY A 165 -25.00 10.81 -1.08
N TYR A 166 -25.07 9.63 -1.70
CA TYR A 166 -25.69 8.44 -1.13
C TYR A 166 -25.00 8.01 0.15
N THR A 167 -25.75 7.94 1.26
CA THR A 167 -25.24 7.49 2.58
C THR A 167 -25.93 6.22 3.08
N GLY A 168 -26.82 5.65 2.28
CA GLY A 168 -27.63 4.48 2.58
C GLY A 168 -29.06 4.66 2.09
N PHE A 169 -29.78 3.56 2.00
CA PHE A 169 -31.15 3.55 1.52
C PHE A 169 -32.13 3.76 2.69
N VAL A 170 -33.12 4.60 2.48
CA VAL A 170 -34.21 4.83 3.42
C VAL A 170 -35.42 4.03 2.96
N ASN A 171 -35.96 3.18 3.83
CA ASN A 171 -37.17 2.40 3.56
C ASN A 171 -38.42 3.32 3.42
N GLU A 172 -39.49 2.80 2.87
CA GLU A 172 -40.76 3.55 2.71
C GLU A 172 -41.32 4.05 4.04
N ASP A 173 -41.06 3.35 5.15
CA ASP A 173 -41.44 3.75 6.50
C ASP A 173 -40.54 4.82 7.13
N GLY A 174 -39.53 5.31 6.40
CA GLY A 174 -38.56 6.29 6.85
C GLY A 174 -37.43 5.72 7.71
N SER A 175 -37.40 4.42 7.99
CA SER A 175 -36.31 3.78 8.69
C SER A 175 -35.10 3.64 7.79
N ALA A 176 -33.86 3.79 8.32
CA ALA A 176 -32.65 3.41 7.61
C ALA A 176 -32.68 1.89 7.39
N ALA A 177 -32.43 1.44 6.17
CA ALA A 177 -32.10 0.05 5.94
C ALA A 177 -30.88 -0.30 6.83
N ASN A 178 -30.78 -1.54 7.34
CA ASN A 178 -29.64 -2.04 8.14
C ASN A 178 -28.31 -2.02 7.36
N PHE A 179 -28.07 -0.99 6.59
CA PHE A 179 -27.10 -0.91 5.51
C PHE A 179 -26.69 0.56 5.29
N GLY A 180 -26.39 1.22 6.40
CA GLY A 180 -25.94 2.61 6.39
C GLY A 180 -24.41 2.75 6.24
N ASN A 181 -23.95 3.99 6.25
CA ASN A 181 -22.55 4.40 6.22
C ASN A 181 -21.83 4.17 4.87
N PHE A 182 -22.53 4.46 3.78
CA PHE A 182 -21.87 4.66 2.48
C PHE A 182 -21.22 6.05 2.44
N THR A 183 -20.10 6.15 1.75
CA THR A 183 -19.43 7.43 1.46
C THR A 183 -20.08 8.14 0.27
N GLY A 184 -20.71 7.40 -0.63
CA GLY A 184 -21.37 7.87 -1.82
C GLY A 184 -21.96 6.71 -2.64
N SER A 185 -22.55 7.03 -3.79
CA SER A 185 -22.98 6.06 -4.80
C SER A 185 -21.83 5.64 -5.71
N VAL A 186 -22.08 4.67 -6.61
CA VAL A 186 -21.14 4.33 -7.71
C VAL A 186 -20.82 5.57 -8.55
N ARG A 187 -21.82 6.39 -8.86
CA ARG A 187 -21.63 7.66 -9.56
C ARG A 187 -20.70 8.60 -8.79
N ASP A 188 -20.93 8.79 -7.48
CA ASP A 188 -20.08 9.65 -6.64
C ASP A 188 -18.64 9.14 -6.60
N TYR A 189 -18.45 7.80 -6.56
CA TYR A 189 -17.12 7.20 -6.60
C TYR A 189 -16.33 7.63 -7.85
N TYR A 190 -16.93 7.50 -9.01
CA TYR A 190 -16.27 7.87 -10.27
C TYR A 190 -16.15 9.38 -10.46
N GLU A 191 -17.18 10.17 -10.07
CA GLU A 191 -17.13 11.64 -10.13
C GLU A 191 -15.97 12.19 -9.28
N ASP A 192 -15.82 11.68 -8.05
CA ASP A 192 -14.75 12.09 -7.14
C ASP A 192 -13.36 11.64 -7.63
N ASN A 193 -13.22 10.37 -8.00
CA ASN A 193 -11.92 9.81 -8.39
C ASN A 193 -11.44 10.24 -9.77
N SER A 194 -12.31 10.77 -10.61
CA SER A 194 -11.98 11.37 -11.91
C SER A 194 -11.83 12.90 -11.85
N ASN A 195 -11.94 13.51 -10.68
CA ASN A 195 -11.98 14.96 -10.53
C ASN A 195 -13.09 15.60 -11.38
N GLY A 196 -14.27 14.96 -11.41
CA GLY A 196 -15.45 15.41 -12.13
C GLY A 196 -15.46 15.10 -13.64
N MET A 197 -14.43 14.44 -14.18
CA MET A 197 -14.37 14.10 -15.61
C MET A 197 -15.33 12.98 -16.00
N PHE A 198 -15.68 12.10 -15.06
CA PHE A 198 -16.54 10.96 -15.29
C PHE A 198 -17.58 10.80 -14.17
N ALA A 199 -18.83 11.07 -14.49
CA ALA A 199 -19.99 10.94 -13.59
C ALA A 199 -21.04 10.02 -14.24
N PRO A 200 -20.80 8.69 -14.27
CA PRO A 200 -21.67 7.74 -14.97
C PRO A 200 -23.09 7.76 -14.43
N THR A 201 -24.05 7.47 -15.33
CA THR A 201 -25.44 7.22 -14.95
C THR A 201 -25.85 5.82 -15.39
N PHE A 202 -26.69 5.17 -14.58
CA PHE A 202 -27.09 3.80 -14.83
C PHE A 202 -28.62 3.67 -14.86
N ASP A 203 -29.13 2.98 -15.88
CA ASP A 203 -30.50 2.49 -15.88
C ASP A 203 -30.54 1.13 -15.21
N VAL A 204 -31.44 0.95 -14.25
CA VAL A 204 -31.61 -0.33 -13.52
C VAL A 204 -32.89 -1.01 -13.99
N VAL A 205 -32.75 -2.23 -14.48
CA VAL A 205 -33.85 -3.04 -15.04
C VAL A 205 -34.04 -4.31 -14.24
N GLY A 206 -35.30 -4.71 -14.03
CA GLY A 206 -35.63 -5.90 -13.28
C GLY A 206 -36.17 -5.61 -11.87
N PRO A 207 -36.25 -6.61 -10.96
CA PRO A 207 -35.69 -7.97 -11.06
C PRO A 207 -36.31 -8.85 -12.17
N ILE A 208 -35.42 -9.54 -12.90
CA ILE A 208 -35.78 -10.53 -13.90
C ILE A 208 -35.64 -11.92 -13.29
N THR A 209 -36.73 -12.68 -13.25
CA THR A 209 -36.68 -14.08 -12.80
C THR A 209 -36.29 -15.00 -13.93
N VAL A 210 -35.18 -15.72 -13.76
CA VAL A 210 -34.72 -16.74 -14.68
C VAL A 210 -35.19 -18.12 -14.24
N PRO A 211 -35.54 -19.05 -15.18
CA PRO A 211 -36.06 -20.39 -14.85
C PRO A 211 -34.93 -21.37 -14.46
N TYR A 212 -33.99 -20.90 -13.61
CA TYR A 212 -32.84 -21.65 -13.13
C TYR A 212 -32.71 -21.54 -11.64
N SER A 213 -32.08 -22.54 -10.99
CA SER A 213 -31.72 -22.52 -9.58
C SER A 213 -30.49 -21.66 -9.34
N ILE A 214 -30.37 -21.05 -8.15
CA ILE A 214 -29.13 -20.43 -7.70
C ILE A 214 -28.01 -21.46 -7.53
N THR A 215 -28.35 -22.70 -7.17
CA THR A 215 -27.39 -23.81 -7.09
C THR A 215 -26.86 -24.12 -8.50
N ASN A 216 -25.54 -24.25 -8.60
CA ASN A 216 -24.81 -24.41 -9.88
C ASN A 216 -25.01 -23.22 -10.84
N SER A 217 -25.26 -22.03 -10.32
CA SER A 217 -25.49 -20.84 -11.15
C SER A 217 -24.21 -20.41 -11.89
N TYR A 218 -23.01 -20.62 -11.31
CA TYR A 218 -21.76 -20.34 -12.03
C TYR A 218 -21.56 -21.29 -13.21
N SER A 219 -21.73 -22.60 -13.03
CA SER A 219 -21.67 -23.60 -14.12
C SER A 219 -22.69 -23.34 -15.23
N ASN A 220 -23.82 -22.72 -14.91
CA ASN A 220 -24.89 -22.40 -15.86
C ASN A 220 -24.90 -20.92 -16.31
N LEU A 221 -23.89 -20.12 -15.97
CA LEU A 221 -23.89 -18.67 -16.16
C LEU A 221 -24.25 -18.23 -17.60
N SER A 222 -23.68 -18.85 -18.61
CA SER A 222 -23.92 -18.47 -20.02
C SER A 222 -25.41 -18.57 -20.44
N ILE A 223 -26.11 -19.58 -19.95
CA ILE A 223 -27.54 -19.76 -20.28
C ILE A 223 -28.41 -18.84 -19.40
N ILE A 224 -28.04 -18.63 -18.14
CA ILE A 224 -28.70 -17.68 -17.22
C ILE A 224 -28.63 -16.26 -17.80
N MET A 225 -27.44 -15.81 -18.19
CA MET A 225 -27.25 -14.50 -18.82
C MET A 225 -28.05 -14.34 -20.11
N ARG A 226 -28.01 -15.35 -20.99
CA ARG A 226 -28.77 -15.30 -22.23
C ARG A 226 -30.26 -15.12 -21.97
N ASN A 227 -30.81 -15.82 -20.98
CA ASN A 227 -32.19 -15.70 -20.58
C ASN A 227 -32.51 -14.31 -20.02
N ALA A 228 -31.71 -13.81 -19.07
CA ALA A 228 -31.89 -12.50 -18.47
C ALA A 228 -31.80 -11.35 -19.50
N LEU A 229 -30.76 -11.35 -20.36
CA LEU A 229 -30.55 -10.28 -21.33
C LEU A 229 -31.61 -10.28 -22.45
N ASN A 230 -32.10 -11.47 -22.88
CA ASN A 230 -33.23 -11.57 -23.81
C ASN A 230 -34.50 -11.03 -23.17
N GLN A 231 -34.80 -11.33 -21.91
CA GLN A 231 -35.93 -10.75 -21.20
C GLN A 231 -35.81 -9.24 -20.98
N ALA A 232 -34.61 -8.74 -20.66
CA ALA A 232 -34.35 -7.30 -20.54
C ALA A 232 -34.75 -6.56 -21.84
N THR A 233 -34.45 -7.16 -23.00
CA THR A 233 -34.81 -6.58 -24.29
C THR A 233 -36.30 -6.75 -24.60
N SER A 234 -36.84 -7.98 -24.48
CA SER A 234 -38.20 -8.29 -24.95
C SER A 234 -39.31 -7.81 -24.01
N SER A 235 -39.06 -7.85 -22.71
CA SER A 235 -40.07 -7.57 -21.68
C SER A 235 -39.93 -6.20 -21.04
N TYR A 236 -38.69 -5.66 -20.96
CA TYR A 236 -38.42 -4.36 -20.37
C TYR A 236 -38.06 -3.27 -21.40
N GLY A 237 -38.01 -3.63 -22.71
CA GLY A 237 -37.84 -2.68 -23.78
C GLY A 237 -36.48 -1.94 -23.79
N VAL A 238 -35.41 -2.63 -23.40
CA VAL A 238 -34.06 -2.05 -23.38
C VAL A 238 -33.67 -1.61 -24.80
N ASP A 239 -33.43 -0.30 -24.95
CA ASP A 239 -32.95 0.31 -26.20
C ASP A 239 -31.41 0.36 -26.17
N TYR A 240 -30.78 -0.47 -26.95
CA TYR A 240 -29.32 -0.61 -27.01
C TYR A 240 -28.59 0.69 -27.39
N THR A 241 -29.24 1.57 -28.18
CA THR A 241 -28.59 2.79 -28.68
C THR A 241 -28.25 3.78 -27.57
N LYS A 242 -28.85 3.62 -26.40
CA LYS A 242 -28.57 4.43 -25.22
C LYS A 242 -27.26 4.06 -24.50
N TYR A 243 -26.72 2.88 -24.79
CA TYR A 243 -25.59 2.28 -24.08
C TYR A 243 -24.41 1.97 -25.01
N ASP A 244 -24.35 2.66 -26.16
CA ASP A 244 -23.33 2.54 -27.20
C ASP A 244 -22.69 3.92 -27.38
N ALA A 245 -21.84 4.31 -26.40
CA ALA A 245 -21.23 5.64 -26.35
C ALA A 245 -20.10 5.81 -27.37
N ASP A 246 -19.47 4.71 -27.82
CA ASP A 246 -18.42 4.73 -28.84
C ASP A 246 -18.97 4.56 -30.27
N GLY A 247 -20.29 4.31 -30.42
CA GLY A 247 -20.98 4.22 -31.71
C GLY A 247 -20.63 2.98 -32.54
N ASN A 248 -20.10 1.93 -31.90
CA ASN A 248 -19.68 0.70 -32.58
C ASN A 248 -20.84 -0.28 -32.86
N GLY A 249 -22.03 0.02 -32.40
CA GLY A 249 -23.24 -0.79 -32.56
C GLY A 249 -23.45 -1.85 -31.49
N TYR A 250 -22.64 -1.87 -30.45
CA TYR A 250 -22.74 -2.76 -29.30
C TYR A 250 -22.91 -1.97 -28.01
N VAL A 251 -23.45 -2.62 -27.00
CA VAL A 251 -23.55 -2.07 -25.65
C VAL A 251 -22.13 -2.08 -25.02
N ASP A 252 -21.66 -0.90 -24.60
CA ASP A 252 -20.31 -0.73 -24.04
C ASP A 252 -20.12 -1.63 -22.80
N MET A 253 -21.15 -1.68 -21.93
CA MET A 253 -21.15 -2.53 -20.75
C MET A 253 -22.56 -2.81 -20.28
N VAL A 254 -22.86 -4.06 -19.94
CA VAL A 254 -24.01 -4.43 -19.11
C VAL A 254 -23.50 -4.98 -17.79
N TYR A 255 -24.08 -4.51 -16.69
CA TYR A 255 -23.78 -5.02 -15.36
C TYR A 255 -24.94 -5.88 -14.87
N LEU A 256 -24.64 -7.10 -14.37
CA LEU A 256 -25.66 -7.98 -13.81
C LEU A 256 -25.47 -8.07 -12.28
N ILE A 257 -26.55 -7.87 -11.53
CA ILE A 257 -26.54 -8.12 -10.09
C ILE A 257 -27.45 -9.32 -9.84
N PHE A 258 -26.86 -10.38 -9.29
CA PHE A 258 -27.55 -11.63 -9.00
C PHE A 258 -28.02 -11.68 -7.56
N ALA A 259 -29.27 -12.13 -7.34
CA ALA A 259 -29.80 -12.35 -5.99
C ALA A 259 -28.98 -13.40 -5.23
N GLY A 260 -28.80 -13.20 -3.94
CA GLY A 260 -28.11 -14.11 -3.03
C GLY A 260 -26.60 -13.84 -2.91
N VAL A 261 -25.89 -14.82 -2.34
CA VAL A 261 -24.47 -14.73 -2.02
C VAL A 261 -23.61 -15.33 -3.15
N GLY A 262 -22.47 -14.71 -3.42
CA GLY A 262 -21.48 -15.21 -4.38
C GLY A 262 -20.52 -16.24 -3.78
N SER A 263 -19.91 -17.07 -4.64
CA SER A 263 -18.88 -18.02 -4.23
C SER A 263 -17.60 -17.36 -3.73
N ASN A 264 -17.32 -16.12 -4.14
CA ASN A 264 -16.18 -15.34 -3.66
C ASN A 264 -16.19 -15.12 -2.14
N THR A 265 -17.32 -15.26 -1.49
CA THR A 265 -17.46 -15.14 -0.02
C THR A 265 -17.08 -16.42 0.71
N GLY A 266 -16.99 -17.54 0.01
CA GLY A 266 -16.80 -18.84 0.62
C GLY A 266 -18.03 -19.42 1.34
N GLU A 267 -19.17 -18.73 1.36
CA GLU A 267 -20.40 -19.24 1.99
C GLU A 267 -21.14 -20.27 1.12
N ALA A 268 -21.00 -20.16 -0.20
CA ALA A 268 -21.63 -21.06 -1.17
C ALA A 268 -20.60 -21.63 -2.15
N ASP A 269 -20.87 -22.85 -2.62
CA ASP A 269 -20.10 -23.50 -3.67
C ASP A 269 -20.89 -23.39 -5.00
N ASP A 270 -20.20 -23.15 -6.13
CA ASP A 270 -20.78 -23.05 -7.50
C ASP A 270 -21.92 -22.01 -7.67
N HIS A 271 -21.92 -20.94 -6.85
CA HIS A 271 -22.68 -19.73 -7.11
C HIS A 271 -21.88 -18.78 -8.02
N ILE A 272 -22.53 -17.74 -8.55
CA ILE A 272 -21.86 -16.72 -9.35
C ILE A 272 -20.69 -16.13 -8.55
N TRP A 273 -19.52 -16.10 -9.18
CA TRP A 273 -18.37 -15.33 -8.69
C TRP A 273 -18.40 -13.95 -9.37
N PRO A 274 -18.30 -12.83 -8.68
CA PRO A 274 -18.20 -11.50 -9.29
C PRO A 274 -17.02 -11.43 -10.28
N HIS A 275 -17.27 -10.95 -11.50
CA HIS A 275 -16.24 -10.84 -12.53
C HIS A 275 -16.68 -9.99 -13.71
N LYS A 276 -15.72 -9.53 -14.52
CA LYS A 276 -15.92 -8.93 -15.84
C LYS A 276 -15.50 -9.92 -16.93
N SER A 277 -16.30 -10.04 -17.97
CA SER A 277 -15.97 -10.89 -19.13
C SER A 277 -16.71 -10.42 -20.37
N THR A 278 -16.75 -11.27 -21.42
CA THR A 278 -17.49 -10.99 -22.63
C THR A 278 -18.66 -11.97 -22.81
N THR A 279 -19.65 -11.51 -23.56
CA THR A 279 -20.81 -12.30 -23.95
C THR A 279 -21.16 -12.05 -25.41
N PHE A 280 -21.93 -12.93 -26.03
CA PHE A 280 -22.40 -12.82 -27.42
C PHE A 280 -23.93 -12.95 -27.50
N VAL A 281 -24.62 -12.23 -26.61
CA VAL A 281 -26.09 -12.21 -26.59
C VAL A 281 -26.57 -10.92 -27.24
N GLY A 282 -27.21 -11.02 -28.40
CA GLY A 282 -27.71 -9.85 -29.11
C GLY A 282 -26.61 -8.85 -29.43
N ARG A 283 -26.75 -7.63 -28.91
CA ARG A 283 -25.75 -6.54 -29.01
C ARG A 283 -24.86 -6.41 -27.79
N PHE A 284 -25.01 -7.25 -26.79
CA PHE A 284 -24.12 -7.25 -25.62
C PHE A 284 -22.79 -7.92 -25.96
N ARG A 285 -21.68 -7.32 -25.56
CA ARG A 285 -20.32 -7.85 -25.78
C ARG A 285 -19.54 -7.90 -24.47
N THR A 286 -19.52 -6.82 -23.72
CA THR A 286 -18.86 -6.73 -22.41
C THR A 286 -19.92 -6.81 -21.32
N TYR A 287 -19.67 -7.63 -20.32
CA TYR A 287 -20.46 -7.62 -19.10
C TYR A 287 -19.56 -7.66 -17.88
N ALA A 288 -20.10 -7.17 -16.76
CA ALA A 288 -19.56 -7.39 -15.44
C ALA A 288 -20.71 -7.83 -14.52
N CYS A 289 -20.39 -8.47 -13.42
CA CYS A 289 -21.41 -8.93 -12.49
C CYS A 289 -20.97 -8.94 -11.04
N SER A 290 -21.94 -8.87 -10.15
CA SER A 290 -21.78 -9.08 -8.70
C SER A 290 -23.00 -9.81 -8.14
N CYS A 291 -22.93 -10.11 -6.83
CA CYS A 291 -24.02 -10.71 -6.10
C CYS A 291 -24.61 -9.72 -5.08
N GLU A 292 -25.84 -9.99 -4.63
CA GLU A 292 -26.53 -9.15 -3.68
C GLU A 292 -25.87 -9.14 -2.30
N LEU A 293 -25.34 -10.30 -1.86
CA LEU A 293 -24.92 -10.50 -0.48
C LEU A 293 -23.44 -10.77 -0.35
N LEU A 294 -22.76 -10.11 0.59
CA LEU A 294 -21.45 -10.49 1.12
C LEU A 294 -21.54 -11.61 2.14
N SER A 295 -22.66 -11.72 2.86
CA SER A 295 -22.93 -12.81 3.79
C SER A 295 -24.42 -13.09 3.87
N GLN A 296 -24.80 -14.31 3.52
CA GLN A 296 -26.16 -14.78 3.68
C GLN A 296 -26.49 -15.06 5.14
N ARG A 297 -25.52 -15.60 5.90
CA ARG A 297 -25.70 -15.92 7.32
C ARG A 297 -25.96 -14.69 8.17
N SER A 298 -25.25 -13.61 7.90
CA SER A 298 -25.35 -12.34 8.61
C SER A 298 -26.29 -11.34 7.92
N ASN A 299 -26.88 -11.71 6.79
CA ASN A 299 -27.71 -10.86 5.93
C ASN A 299 -27.02 -9.52 5.62
N ILE A 300 -25.73 -9.57 5.24
CA ILE A 300 -24.94 -8.42 4.86
C ILE A 300 -25.01 -8.27 3.36
N LEU A 301 -25.59 -7.17 2.89
CA LEU A 301 -25.62 -6.82 1.48
C LEU A 301 -24.21 -6.42 1.00
N ASP A 302 -23.88 -6.72 -0.25
CA ASP A 302 -22.70 -6.19 -0.91
C ASP A 302 -22.90 -4.69 -1.18
N GLY A 303 -21.81 -3.92 -1.01
CA GLY A 303 -21.83 -2.49 -1.25
C GLY A 303 -21.55 -2.14 -2.71
N ILE A 304 -20.96 -0.96 -2.90
CA ILE A 304 -20.56 -0.51 -4.25
C ILE A 304 -19.17 -0.97 -4.65
N GLY A 305 -18.37 -1.51 -3.72
CA GLY A 305 -16.96 -1.80 -3.95
C GLY A 305 -16.74 -2.83 -5.04
N THR A 306 -17.49 -3.94 -5.03
CA THR A 306 -17.44 -4.96 -6.09
C THR A 306 -17.88 -4.36 -7.44
N ILE A 307 -18.93 -3.53 -7.45
CA ILE A 307 -19.39 -2.85 -8.69
C ILE A 307 -18.28 -1.94 -9.23
N CYS A 308 -17.64 -1.16 -8.36
CA CYS A 308 -16.58 -0.25 -8.76
C CYS A 308 -15.34 -0.98 -9.25
N HIS A 309 -14.94 -2.10 -8.61
CA HIS A 309 -13.82 -2.94 -9.06
C HIS A 309 -14.09 -3.50 -10.46
N GLU A 310 -15.20 -4.21 -10.64
CA GLU A 310 -15.52 -4.86 -11.91
C GLU A 310 -15.74 -3.84 -13.04
N PHE A 311 -16.32 -2.70 -12.73
CA PHE A 311 -16.47 -1.64 -13.73
C PHE A 311 -15.12 -0.96 -14.06
N SER A 312 -14.17 -0.92 -13.15
CA SER A 312 -12.82 -0.43 -13.41
C SER A 312 -12.09 -1.29 -14.44
N HIS A 313 -12.36 -2.61 -14.47
CA HIS A 313 -11.88 -3.48 -15.53
C HIS A 313 -12.48 -3.13 -16.91
N VAL A 314 -13.74 -2.70 -16.96
CA VAL A 314 -14.35 -2.21 -18.22
C VAL A 314 -13.63 -0.94 -18.69
N LEU A 315 -13.21 -0.07 -17.77
CA LEU A 315 -12.41 1.13 -18.05
C LEU A 315 -10.96 0.79 -18.45
N GLY A 316 -10.48 -0.43 -18.19
CA GLY A 316 -9.20 -0.95 -18.66
C GLY A 316 -8.12 -1.10 -17.58
N LEU A 317 -8.45 -1.06 -16.30
CA LEU A 317 -7.51 -1.37 -15.22
C LEU A 317 -7.37 -2.91 -15.07
N PRO A 318 -6.14 -3.43 -14.86
CA PRO A 318 -5.90 -4.83 -14.53
C PRO A 318 -6.04 -5.06 -13.03
N ASP A 319 -6.12 -6.32 -12.61
CA ASP A 319 -5.89 -6.71 -11.23
C ASP A 319 -4.44 -6.47 -10.83
N LEU A 320 -4.23 -6.01 -9.59
CA LEU A 320 -2.90 -5.80 -9.02
C LEU A 320 -2.52 -6.85 -7.98
N TYR A 321 -3.43 -7.77 -7.64
CA TYR A 321 -3.14 -8.91 -6.78
C TYR A 321 -2.53 -10.09 -7.58
N ASP A 322 -2.10 -11.14 -6.88
CA ASP A 322 -1.52 -12.35 -7.48
C ASP A 322 -2.57 -13.18 -8.20
N THR A 323 -2.60 -13.08 -9.52
CA THR A 323 -3.54 -13.80 -10.38
C THR A 323 -3.03 -15.17 -10.84
N ASP A 324 -1.90 -15.68 -10.30
CA ASP A 324 -1.36 -16.98 -10.66
C ASP A 324 -1.31 -17.99 -9.49
N TYR A 325 -1.90 -17.62 -8.35
CA TYR A 325 -2.08 -18.51 -7.20
C TYR A 325 -0.78 -18.96 -6.57
N GLU A 326 0.17 -18.04 -6.44
CA GLU A 326 1.46 -18.27 -5.80
C GLU A 326 2.37 -19.30 -6.50
N GLN A 327 2.12 -19.58 -7.78
CA GLN A 327 2.90 -20.58 -8.54
C GLN A 327 4.26 -20.07 -9.00
N SER A 328 4.37 -18.78 -9.28
CA SER A 328 5.60 -18.16 -9.81
C SER A 328 6.43 -17.55 -8.70
N GLY A 329 6.95 -18.37 -7.79
CA GLY A 329 7.85 -17.92 -6.73
C GLY A 329 7.19 -17.72 -5.36
N GLY A 330 5.91 -18.02 -5.22
CA GLY A 330 5.13 -17.87 -4.00
C GLY A 330 4.26 -16.62 -3.99
N GLN A 331 3.70 -16.28 -2.85
CA GLN A 331 2.79 -15.15 -2.66
C GLN A 331 3.49 -13.82 -2.98
N THR A 332 2.84 -13.00 -3.79
CA THR A 332 3.31 -11.66 -4.10
C THR A 332 2.87 -10.65 -3.03
N HIS A 333 3.54 -9.51 -3.05
CA HIS A 333 3.23 -8.37 -2.18
C HIS A 333 2.46 -7.34 -3.00
N ASP A 334 1.18 -7.60 -3.21
CA ASP A 334 0.30 -6.68 -3.91
C ASP A 334 -0.08 -5.46 -3.05
N PRO A 335 -0.72 -4.42 -3.61
CA PRO A 335 -1.09 -3.23 -2.84
C PRO A 335 -2.17 -3.51 -1.78
N GLY A 336 -2.87 -4.66 -1.82
CA GLY A 336 -3.85 -5.05 -0.84
C GLY A 336 -4.98 -4.03 -0.66
N ILE A 337 -5.22 -3.66 0.59
CA ILE A 337 -6.29 -2.72 0.99
C ILE A 337 -6.09 -1.29 0.46
N TRP A 338 -4.90 -0.95 -0.07
CA TRP A 338 -4.57 0.39 -0.58
C TRP A 338 -5.09 0.67 -1.99
N ASP A 339 -5.51 -0.37 -2.72
CA ASP A 339 -5.93 -0.24 -4.11
C ASP A 339 -7.24 -0.99 -4.38
N ILE A 340 -8.14 -0.39 -5.15
CA ILE A 340 -9.42 -1.00 -5.49
C ILE A 340 -9.25 -2.22 -6.41
N MET A 341 -8.18 -2.24 -7.21
CA MET A 341 -7.84 -3.36 -8.09
C MET A 341 -7.12 -4.50 -7.35
N SER A 342 -7.19 -4.47 -6.00
CA SER A 342 -6.77 -5.51 -5.08
C SER A 342 -7.80 -5.63 -3.95
N GLY A 343 -7.39 -5.72 -2.67
CA GLY A 343 -8.28 -5.90 -1.53
C GLY A 343 -9.12 -4.67 -1.14
N GLY A 344 -8.77 -3.49 -1.65
CA GLY A 344 -9.41 -2.22 -1.26
C GLY A 344 -10.88 -2.06 -1.65
N SER A 345 -11.39 -2.91 -2.55
CA SER A 345 -12.81 -2.96 -2.90
C SER A 345 -13.71 -3.41 -1.73
N TYR A 346 -13.17 -4.18 -0.79
CA TYR A 346 -13.91 -4.73 0.36
C TYR A 346 -13.96 -3.80 1.58
N ASN A 347 -13.32 -2.63 1.54
CA ASN A 347 -13.32 -1.71 2.68
C ASN A 347 -14.74 -1.38 3.14
N ASN A 348 -14.96 -1.36 4.46
CA ASN A 348 -16.27 -1.13 5.09
C ASN A 348 -17.38 -2.05 4.54
N ASN A 349 -17.11 -3.34 4.33
CA ASN A 349 -18.01 -4.28 3.66
C ASN A 349 -18.45 -3.76 2.27
N SER A 350 -17.51 -3.36 1.44
CA SER A 350 -17.70 -2.79 0.09
C SER A 350 -18.52 -1.50 0.03
N ARG A 351 -18.90 -0.87 1.16
CA ARG A 351 -19.69 0.37 1.18
C ARG A 351 -18.85 1.63 0.99
N THR A 352 -17.58 1.53 1.32
CA THR A 352 -16.60 2.61 1.15
C THR A 352 -15.32 2.00 0.55
N PRO A 353 -15.35 1.58 -0.73
CA PRO A 353 -14.14 1.11 -1.38
C PRO A 353 -13.08 2.22 -1.35
N VAL A 354 -11.81 1.82 -1.32
CA VAL A 354 -10.71 2.77 -1.35
C VAL A 354 -10.74 3.61 -2.64
N GLY A 355 -10.37 4.88 -2.55
CA GLY A 355 -10.26 5.74 -3.72
C GLY A 355 -9.19 5.22 -4.71
N TYR A 356 -9.36 5.54 -5.99
CA TYR A 356 -8.34 5.24 -7.00
C TYR A 356 -6.97 5.75 -6.56
N SER A 357 -5.95 4.91 -6.71
CA SER A 357 -4.55 5.28 -6.55
C SER A 357 -4.12 6.32 -7.59
N ALA A 358 -2.99 6.95 -7.39
CA ALA A 358 -2.41 7.84 -8.40
C ALA A 358 -2.14 7.08 -9.72
N TYR A 359 -1.81 5.79 -9.65
CA TYR A 359 -1.64 4.95 -10.83
C TYR A 359 -2.94 4.76 -11.60
N ASP A 360 -4.03 4.42 -10.91
CA ASP A 360 -5.34 4.24 -11.55
C ASP A 360 -5.80 5.50 -12.24
N ARG A 361 -5.75 6.63 -11.53
CA ARG A 361 -6.13 7.95 -12.07
C ARG A 361 -5.26 8.34 -13.27
N TYR A 362 -3.95 8.11 -13.19
CA TYR A 362 -3.01 8.40 -14.28
C TYR A 362 -3.27 7.49 -15.50
N SER A 363 -3.48 6.20 -15.28
CA SER A 363 -3.77 5.22 -16.33
C SER A 363 -5.08 5.49 -17.05
N LEU A 364 -6.10 5.97 -16.34
CA LEU A 364 -7.40 6.34 -16.90
C LEU A 364 -7.43 7.77 -17.50
N GLY A 365 -6.37 8.56 -17.29
CA GLY A 365 -6.29 9.93 -17.77
C GLY A 365 -7.01 10.95 -16.87
N PHE A 366 -7.38 10.56 -15.64
CA PHE A 366 -8.04 11.43 -14.66
C PHE A 366 -7.08 12.32 -13.88
N LEU A 367 -5.79 12.02 -13.95
CA LEU A 367 -4.72 12.74 -13.27
C LEU A 367 -3.48 12.82 -14.17
N LYS A 368 -2.77 13.96 -14.10
CA LYS A 368 -1.45 14.13 -14.69
C LYS A 368 -0.47 14.45 -13.57
N PRO A 369 0.42 13.51 -13.18
CA PRO A 369 1.35 13.76 -12.09
C PRO A 369 2.38 14.84 -12.45
N THR A 370 2.78 15.62 -11.44
CA THR A 370 3.88 16.59 -11.57
C THR A 370 5.21 15.84 -11.55
N VAL A 371 6.03 16.06 -12.57
CA VAL A 371 7.35 15.40 -12.65
C VAL A 371 8.33 16.13 -11.74
N ILE A 372 9.01 15.38 -10.87
CA ILE A 372 10.12 15.87 -10.06
C ILE A 372 11.38 15.81 -10.93
N ASP A 373 11.94 16.98 -11.26
CA ASP A 373 13.11 17.14 -12.12
C ASP A 373 14.22 18.02 -11.50
N ALA A 374 14.02 18.49 -10.28
CA ALA A 374 14.97 19.29 -9.52
C ALA A 374 15.05 18.88 -8.05
N ALA A 375 16.19 19.10 -7.42
CA ALA A 375 16.33 19.03 -5.97
C ALA A 375 15.57 20.20 -5.32
N GLY A 376 15.02 19.98 -4.12
CA GLY A 376 14.27 21.00 -3.39
C GLY A 376 13.28 20.42 -2.40
N THR A 377 12.54 21.28 -1.73
CA THR A 377 11.45 20.89 -0.84
C THR A 377 10.14 20.89 -1.61
N TYR A 378 9.40 19.80 -1.49
CA TYR A 378 8.11 19.59 -2.12
C TYR A 378 7.04 19.35 -1.07
N SER A 379 5.81 19.75 -1.42
CA SER A 379 4.62 19.45 -0.61
C SER A 379 3.57 18.79 -1.49
N LEU A 380 2.85 17.82 -0.93
CA LEU A 380 1.84 17.05 -1.63
C LEU A 380 0.55 17.01 -0.82
N ASN A 381 -0.50 17.61 -1.37
CA ASN A 381 -1.83 17.60 -0.78
C ASN A 381 -2.50 16.23 -0.90
N PRO A 382 -3.53 15.91 -0.07
CA PRO A 382 -4.24 14.65 -0.15
C PRO A 382 -4.84 14.38 -1.52
N LEU A 383 -4.59 13.17 -2.08
CA LEU A 383 -5.04 12.75 -3.41
C LEU A 383 -6.56 12.83 -3.56
N ASN A 384 -7.31 12.42 -2.52
CA ASN A 384 -8.77 12.34 -2.55
C ASN A 384 -9.50 13.71 -2.50
N THR A 385 -8.78 14.80 -2.26
CA THR A 385 -9.36 16.16 -2.20
C THR A 385 -8.75 17.13 -3.19
N HIS A 386 -7.51 16.89 -3.65
CA HIS A 386 -6.78 17.80 -4.52
C HIS A 386 -6.42 17.19 -5.88
N ASN A 387 -6.59 15.88 -6.05
CA ASN A 387 -6.23 15.16 -7.28
C ASN A 387 -4.78 15.43 -7.72
N GLU A 388 -3.85 15.42 -6.76
CA GLU A 388 -2.43 15.69 -6.96
C GLU A 388 -1.60 14.43 -6.75
N ALA A 389 -0.60 14.24 -7.59
CA ALA A 389 0.44 13.23 -7.44
C ALA A 389 1.75 13.73 -8.06
N MET A 390 2.86 13.12 -7.67
CA MET A 390 4.17 13.42 -8.24
C MET A 390 4.79 12.17 -8.86
N LEU A 391 5.69 12.39 -9.82
CA LEU A 391 6.35 11.33 -10.56
C LEU A 391 7.86 11.55 -10.53
N ILE A 392 8.60 10.53 -10.08
CA ILE A 392 10.04 10.45 -10.24
C ILE A 392 10.32 9.51 -11.41
N LYS A 393 11.08 9.99 -12.40
CA LYS A 393 11.54 9.17 -13.51
C LYS A 393 12.63 8.21 -13.04
N SER A 394 12.57 6.98 -13.51
CA SER A 394 13.63 6.00 -13.34
C SER A 394 14.70 6.18 -14.44
N PRO A 395 15.95 5.73 -14.23
CA PRO A 395 16.93 5.59 -15.31
C PRO A 395 16.43 4.68 -16.44
N GLN A 396 15.52 3.75 -16.16
CA GLN A 396 14.88 2.89 -17.16
C GLN A 396 13.65 3.59 -17.77
N SER A 397 13.60 3.73 -19.08
CA SER A 397 12.64 4.62 -19.77
C SER A 397 11.15 4.31 -19.57
N LYS A 398 10.80 3.10 -19.13
CA LYS A 398 9.42 2.66 -18.92
C LYS A 398 9.10 2.31 -17.47
N GLU A 399 10.05 2.56 -16.59
CA GLU A 399 9.92 2.40 -15.16
C GLU A 399 9.89 3.79 -14.50
N TYR A 400 9.05 3.99 -13.49
CA TYR A 400 8.89 5.26 -12.79
C TYR A 400 8.29 5.03 -11.40
N PHE A 401 8.40 6.05 -10.56
CA PHE A 401 7.80 6.05 -9.24
C PHE A 401 6.69 7.09 -9.18
N LEU A 402 5.53 6.69 -8.66
CA LEU A 402 4.40 7.58 -8.37
C LEU A 402 4.31 7.81 -6.87
N LEU A 403 4.18 9.07 -6.50
CA LEU A 403 4.05 9.54 -5.13
C LEU A 403 2.66 10.08 -4.93
N GLU A 404 1.95 9.60 -3.91
CA GLU A 404 0.61 10.04 -3.54
C GLU A 404 0.47 10.24 -2.04
N ASN A 405 -0.27 11.26 -1.64
CA ASN A 405 -0.61 11.48 -0.23
C ASN A 405 -2.00 10.90 0.03
N ARG A 406 -2.07 9.88 0.88
CA ARG A 406 -3.33 9.23 1.28
C ARG A 406 -3.70 9.65 2.70
N GLN A 407 -4.92 10.14 2.87
CA GLN A 407 -5.44 10.58 4.17
C GLN A 407 -6.77 9.89 4.47
N LYS A 408 -7.01 9.52 5.73
CA LYS A 408 -8.20 8.78 6.19
C LYS A 408 -9.45 9.64 6.14
N SER A 409 -9.88 10.00 4.95
CA SER A 409 -11.09 10.79 4.72
C SER A 409 -11.80 10.36 3.43
N ARG A 410 -13.10 10.61 3.34
CA ARG A 410 -13.92 10.26 2.18
C ARG A 410 -13.81 8.77 1.83
N TRP A 411 -13.40 8.43 0.60
CA TRP A 411 -13.22 7.05 0.13
C TRP A 411 -12.10 6.31 0.88
N ASP A 412 -11.14 7.04 1.43
CA ASP A 412 -9.99 6.49 2.15
C ASP A 412 -10.21 6.40 3.68
N ALA A 413 -11.42 6.65 4.17
CA ALA A 413 -11.73 6.72 5.60
C ALA A 413 -11.44 5.41 6.36
N TYR A 414 -11.50 4.28 5.69
CA TYR A 414 -11.33 2.94 6.28
C TYR A 414 -9.97 2.31 6.00
N MET A 415 -9.02 3.07 5.43
CA MET A 415 -7.64 2.60 5.29
C MET A 415 -6.97 2.37 6.66
N PRO A 416 -5.99 1.46 6.75
CA PRO A 416 -5.32 1.15 8.02
C PRO A 416 -4.49 2.31 8.55
N GLY A 417 -3.90 3.13 7.67
CA GLY A 417 -3.02 4.25 8.00
C GLY A 417 -3.18 5.42 7.04
N HIS A 418 -2.29 6.39 7.13
CA HIS A 418 -2.21 7.57 6.27
C HIS A 418 -0.76 8.02 6.08
N GLY A 419 -0.48 8.81 5.06
CA GLY A 419 0.86 9.33 4.75
C GLY A 419 1.18 9.28 3.26
N LEU A 420 2.47 9.37 2.93
CA LEU A 420 2.98 9.23 1.58
C LEU A 420 3.04 7.75 1.20
N LEU A 421 2.37 7.39 0.13
CA LEU A 421 2.57 6.11 -0.56
C LEU A 421 3.40 6.32 -1.82
N VAL A 422 4.27 5.37 -2.11
CA VAL A 422 5.11 5.40 -3.29
C VAL A 422 4.99 4.07 -4.03
N ALA A 423 4.54 4.13 -5.27
CA ALA A 423 4.46 2.96 -6.14
C ALA A 423 5.58 2.97 -7.18
N ARG A 424 6.32 1.86 -7.31
CA ARG A 424 7.22 1.59 -8.43
C ARG A 424 6.42 0.90 -9.52
N VAL A 425 6.40 1.48 -10.72
CA VAL A 425 5.62 0.98 -11.86
C VAL A 425 6.55 0.71 -13.03
N ASP A 426 6.44 -0.47 -13.63
CA ASP A 426 7.15 -0.83 -14.85
C ASP A 426 6.20 -1.21 -15.98
N SER A 427 6.12 -0.35 -16.98
CA SER A 427 5.32 -0.53 -18.20
C SER A 427 6.11 -1.15 -19.36
N SER A 428 7.30 -1.69 -19.12
CA SER A 428 8.19 -2.25 -20.18
C SER A 428 7.58 -3.48 -20.87
N ASN A 429 6.81 -4.27 -20.15
CA ASN A 429 6.19 -5.47 -20.66
C ASN A 429 4.67 -5.31 -20.79
N ALA A 430 4.22 -4.74 -21.90
CA ALA A 430 2.79 -4.54 -22.17
C ALA A 430 1.95 -5.81 -22.06
N THR A 431 2.52 -6.99 -22.35
CA THR A 431 1.81 -8.27 -22.26
C THR A 431 1.41 -8.61 -20.83
N ARG A 432 2.23 -8.28 -19.83
CA ARG A 432 1.88 -8.49 -18.41
C ARG A 432 0.64 -7.67 -18.02
N TRP A 433 0.60 -6.43 -18.43
CA TRP A 433 -0.51 -5.52 -18.19
C TRP A 433 -1.78 -5.96 -18.93
N THR A 434 -1.65 -6.31 -20.23
CA THR A 434 -2.80 -6.74 -21.03
C THR A 434 -3.30 -8.13 -20.70
N ASN A 435 -2.48 -9.02 -20.17
CA ASN A 435 -2.88 -10.39 -19.80
C ASN A 435 -3.26 -10.53 -18.31
N ASN A 436 -3.38 -9.42 -17.59
CA ASN A 436 -3.73 -9.43 -16.16
C ASN A 436 -2.77 -10.27 -15.31
N THR A 437 -1.47 -10.17 -15.61
CA THR A 437 -0.40 -10.92 -14.91
C THR A 437 0.68 -9.96 -14.37
N VAL A 438 0.24 -8.79 -13.89
CA VAL A 438 1.10 -7.69 -13.44
C VAL A 438 1.96 -8.14 -12.26
N ASN A 439 1.35 -8.75 -11.25
CA ASN A 439 1.99 -9.10 -9.99
C ASN A 439 1.88 -10.60 -9.68
N THR A 440 2.35 -11.46 -10.59
CA THR A 440 2.32 -12.92 -10.41
C THR A 440 3.63 -13.51 -9.90
N ASN A 441 4.68 -12.72 -9.78
CA ASN A 441 5.99 -13.21 -9.31
C ASN A 441 6.56 -12.24 -8.27
N PRO A 442 6.74 -12.66 -7.00
CA PRO A 442 7.27 -11.80 -5.95
C PRO A 442 8.71 -11.30 -6.20
N GLU A 443 9.50 -12.03 -7.01
CA GLU A 443 10.85 -11.61 -7.38
C GLU A 443 10.83 -10.55 -8.50
N ARG A 444 9.69 -10.34 -9.18
CA ARG A 444 9.57 -9.41 -10.30
C ARG A 444 8.13 -8.89 -10.42
N LEU A 445 7.82 -7.86 -9.69
CA LEU A 445 6.55 -7.13 -9.78
C LEU A 445 6.62 -6.08 -10.91
N TYR A 446 5.48 -5.75 -11.50
CA TYR A 446 5.34 -4.64 -12.45
C TYR A 446 4.61 -3.44 -11.85
N TYR A 447 3.94 -3.67 -10.72
CA TYR A 447 3.41 -2.65 -9.81
C TYR A 447 3.79 -3.04 -8.39
N GLU A 448 4.55 -2.22 -7.71
CA GLU A 448 5.01 -2.48 -6.35
C GLU A 448 4.77 -1.27 -5.45
N LEU A 449 4.05 -1.46 -4.38
CA LEU A 449 3.94 -0.46 -3.32
C LEU A 449 5.17 -0.55 -2.41
N LEU A 450 5.99 0.52 -2.39
CA LEU A 450 7.15 0.61 -1.51
C LEU A 450 6.66 0.91 -0.08
N ARG A 451 6.87 -0.03 0.82
CA ARG A 451 6.34 0.01 2.19
C ARG A 451 7.39 0.49 3.18
N ALA A 452 7.08 1.56 3.93
CA ALA A 452 8.00 2.11 4.92
C ALA A 452 8.35 1.10 6.02
N GLY A 453 7.38 0.30 6.49
CA GLY A 453 7.58 -0.75 7.48
C GLY A 453 8.36 -1.95 6.99
N CYS A 454 8.60 -2.05 5.69
CA CYS A 454 9.33 -3.16 5.04
C CYS A 454 8.80 -4.57 5.40
N VAL A 455 7.56 -4.64 5.88
CA VAL A 455 6.91 -5.91 6.19
C VAL A 455 6.07 -6.30 4.98
N PRO A 456 6.46 -7.35 4.27
CA PRO A 456 5.69 -7.85 3.16
C PRO A 456 4.49 -8.62 3.69
N THR A 457 3.44 -7.90 4.10
CA THR A 457 2.16 -8.52 4.43
C THR A 457 1.23 -8.35 3.23
N GLY A 458 0.53 -9.41 2.83
CA GLY A 458 -0.27 -9.40 1.62
C GLY A 458 -1.37 -8.35 1.60
N GLU A 459 -1.90 -7.92 2.74
CA GLU A 459 -3.12 -7.10 2.79
C GLU A 459 -2.86 -5.59 2.99
N GLY A 460 -1.65 -5.21 3.41
CA GLY A 460 -1.33 -3.83 3.78
C GLY A 460 -1.71 -3.46 5.22
N ASP A 461 -0.93 -2.58 5.82
CA ASP A 461 -1.14 -2.14 7.20
C ASP A 461 -0.75 -0.67 7.43
N ALA A 462 -0.92 -0.19 8.67
CA ALA A 462 -0.64 1.19 9.05
C ALA A 462 0.85 1.57 8.99
N SER A 463 1.76 0.62 8.82
CA SER A 463 3.20 0.86 8.71
C SER A 463 3.67 1.09 7.27
N ASP A 464 2.81 0.90 6.28
CA ASP A 464 3.16 1.03 4.87
C ASP A 464 3.46 2.47 4.42
N PRO A 465 2.70 3.51 4.82
CA PRO A 465 2.96 4.88 4.40
C PRO A 465 4.20 5.49 5.08
N PHE A 466 4.81 6.48 4.42
CA PHE A 466 5.85 7.33 4.98
C PHE A 466 5.25 8.64 5.52
N PRO A 467 5.68 9.19 6.70
CA PRO A 467 6.45 8.47 7.71
C PRO A 467 5.60 7.40 8.41
N GLY A 468 4.27 7.47 8.33
CA GLY A 468 3.31 6.53 8.87
C GLY A 468 3.60 6.09 10.31
N THR A 469 3.11 4.92 10.69
CA THR A 469 3.38 4.38 12.02
C THR A 469 4.79 3.81 12.17
N SER A 470 5.51 3.55 11.07
CA SER A 470 6.92 3.15 11.09
C SER A 470 7.88 4.31 11.38
N SER A 471 7.41 5.57 11.24
CA SER A 471 8.20 6.78 11.42
C SER A 471 9.46 6.84 10.53
N ILE A 472 9.40 6.24 9.33
CA ILE A 472 10.47 6.29 8.35
C ILE A 472 10.36 7.57 7.54
N THR A 473 11.37 8.44 7.65
CA THR A 473 11.39 9.76 7.02
C THR A 473 12.28 9.84 5.78
N MET A 474 12.75 8.67 5.31
CA MET A 474 13.63 8.55 4.16
C MET A 474 13.17 7.46 3.21
N LEU A 475 13.34 7.72 1.92
CA LEU A 475 13.25 6.73 0.86
C LEU A 475 14.36 7.01 -0.15
N THR A 476 15.39 6.20 -0.13
CA THR A 476 16.63 6.38 -0.92
C THR A 476 16.96 5.14 -1.71
N ASN A 477 18.05 5.17 -2.45
CA ASN A 477 18.57 3.97 -3.11
C ASN A 477 19.10 2.91 -2.11
N GLU A 478 19.43 3.31 -0.87
CA GLU A 478 20.07 2.42 0.13
C GLU A 478 19.12 2.03 1.29
N THR A 479 17.90 2.58 1.34
CA THR A 479 16.91 2.15 2.31
C THR A 479 16.31 0.78 1.94
N SER A 480 15.70 0.07 2.88
CA SER A 480 15.09 -1.25 2.64
C SER A 480 13.97 -1.18 1.60
N ALA A 481 13.00 -0.28 1.77
CA ALA A 481 12.19 0.21 0.66
C ALA A 481 13.08 1.23 -0.09
N ASN A 482 13.27 1.09 -1.39
CA ASN A 482 14.26 1.88 -2.11
C ASN A 482 13.80 2.35 -3.49
N LEU A 483 14.47 3.39 -3.99
CA LEU A 483 14.20 3.98 -5.31
C LEU A 483 15.05 3.37 -6.43
N LYS A 484 15.71 2.23 -6.22
CA LYS A 484 16.40 1.50 -7.29
C LYS A 484 15.40 0.97 -8.31
N THR A 485 15.88 0.81 -9.53
CA THR A 485 15.11 0.06 -10.53
C THR A 485 15.01 -1.42 -10.15
N PHE A 486 14.16 -2.17 -10.80
CA PHE A 486 14.13 -3.63 -10.65
C PHE A 486 15.45 -4.30 -11.10
N ALA A 487 16.23 -3.64 -11.96
CA ALA A 487 17.57 -4.10 -12.34
C ALA A 487 18.65 -3.75 -11.31
N GLY A 488 18.32 -2.97 -10.28
CA GLY A 488 19.24 -2.53 -9.24
C GLY A 488 19.97 -1.21 -9.56
N ASP A 489 19.62 -0.53 -10.66
CA ASP A 489 20.22 0.75 -11.00
C ASP A 489 19.74 1.84 -10.03
N TYR A 490 20.64 2.73 -9.64
CA TYR A 490 20.35 3.84 -8.75
C TYR A 490 19.52 4.92 -9.45
N ASN A 491 18.49 5.41 -8.76
CA ASN A 491 17.79 6.62 -9.15
C ASN A 491 18.68 7.84 -8.86
N GLN A 492 18.56 8.89 -9.67
CA GLN A 492 19.26 10.15 -9.42
C GLN A 492 18.72 10.94 -8.23
N TRP A 493 17.51 10.60 -7.74
CA TRP A 493 16.82 11.29 -6.68
C TRP A 493 16.63 10.40 -5.46
N ASN A 494 16.69 11.00 -4.30
CA ASN A 494 16.37 10.43 -3.00
C ASN A 494 15.36 11.32 -2.30
N LEU A 495 14.52 10.74 -1.44
CA LEU A 495 13.58 11.48 -0.59
C LEU A 495 14.06 11.45 0.86
N ALA A 496 14.07 12.60 1.51
CA ALA A 496 14.48 12.76 2.89
C ALA A 496 13.53 13.72 3.63
N ALA A 497 13.61 13.73 4.96
CA ALA A 497 12.81 14.59 5.82
C ALA A 497 11.30 14.53 5.48
N ILE A 498 10.81 13.33 5.15
CA ILE A 498 9.39 13.11 4.90
C ILE A 498 8.63 13.36 6.20
N SER A 499 7.69 14.28 6.16
CA SER A 499 6.89 14.70 7.32
C SER A 499 5.44 14.92 6.92
N GLU A 500 4.54 14.88 7.91
CA GLU A 500 3.13 15.16 7.74
C GLU A 500 2.70 16.24 8.73
N THR A 501 2.04 17.26 8.22
CA THR A 501 1.46 18.34 9.03
C THR A 501 0.07 18.67 8.49
N ASP A 502 -0.95 18.57 9.32
CA ASP A 502 -2.36 18.83 8.95
C ASP A 502 -2.82 18.10 7.68
N GLY A 503 -2.34 16.85 7.50
CA GLY A 503 -2.65 16.01 6.35
C GLY A 503 -1.89 16.35 5.07
N VAL A 504 -1.00 17.33 5.07
CA VAL A 504 -0.10 17.65 3.96
C VAL A 504 1.24 16.96 4.20
N ILE A 505 1.71 16.24 3.19
CA ILE A 505 3.04 15.63 3.19
C ILE A 505 4.05 16.63 2.65
N SER A 506 5.17 16.78 3.37
CA SER A 506 6.33 17.54 2.91
C SER A 506 7.57 16.65 2.92
N PHE A 507 8.45 16.83 1.93
CA PHE A 507 9.71 16.10 1.84
C PHE A 507 10.76 16.87 1.03
N LYS A 508 12.04 16.55 1.27
CA LYS A 508 13.16 17.03 0.46
C LYS A 508 13.48 16.03 -0.63
N VAL A 509 13.64 16.50 -1.86
CA VAL A 509 14.23 15.76 -2.98
C VAL A 509 15.70 16.14 -3.08
N MET A 510 16.57 15.15 -3.01
CA MET A 510 18.01 15.32 -3.02
C MET A 510 18.64 14.48 -4.13
N LYS A 511 19.75 14.93 -4.70
CA LYS A 511 20.50 14.11 -5.66
C LYS A 511 21.12 12.91 -4.97
N GLU A 512 21.36 11.88 -5.76
CA GLU A 512 22.19 10.75 -5.33
C GLU A 512 23.59 11.27 -4.91
N GLY A 513 24.05 10.84 -3.73
CA GLY A 513 25.29 11.30 -3.11
C GLY A 513 25.20 12.56 -2.24
N ASP A 514 24.08 13.30 -2.27
CA ASP A 514 23.87 14.45 -1.37
C ASP A 514 23.46 14.00 0.05
N ILE A 515 22.93 12.78 0.22
CA ILE A 515 22.62 12.20 1.52
C ILE A 515 23.89 11.60 2.11
N ILE A 516 24.31 12.12 3.25
CA ILE A 516 25.51 11.71 3.96
C ILE A 516 25.11 10.99 5.25
N SER A 517 25.86 9.98 5.63
CA SER A 517 25.71 9.32 6.93
C SER A 517 27.04 9.09 7.59
N ASP A 518 27.07 9.27 8.90
CA ASP A 518 28.14 8.79 9.76
C ASP A 518 27.70 7.50 10.42
N VAL A 519 28.45 6.43 10.21
CA VAL A 519 28.17 5.11 10.77
C VAL A 519 29.27 4.76 11.77
N GLU A 520 28.88 4.53 13.02
CA GLU A 520 29.74 3.96 14.04
C GLU A 520 29.46 2.46 14.17
N ASP A 521 30.38 1.67 13.67
CA ASP A 521 30.35 0.20 13.70
C ASP A 521 31.12 -0.39 14.92
N PHE A 522 31.70 0.49 15.74
CA PHE A 522 32.45 0.18 16.96
C PHE A 522 33.69 -0.70 16.74
N GLU A 523 34.03 -1.10 15.52
CA GLU A 523 35.15 -1.99 15.20
C GLU A 523 36.53 -1.38 15.49
N ALA A 524 36.66 -0.04 15.36
CA ALA A 524 37.89 0.69 15.67
C ALA A 524 38.12 0.88 17.18
N MET A 525 37.08 0.69 17.99
CA MET A 525 37.15 0.94 19.43
C MET A 525 37.77 -0.23 20.20
N PRO A 526 38.62 0.04 21.22
CA PRO A 526 39.13 -1.03 22.06
C PRO A 526 38.01 -1.67 22.90
N VAL A 527 38.08 -2.98 23.09
CA VAL A 527 37.22 -3.65 24.06
C VAL A 527 37.53 -3.12 25.44
N THR A 528 36.60 -2.41 26.04
CA THR A 528 36.76 -1.76 27.34
C THR A 528 35.61 -2.06 28.26
N ALA A 529 35.88 -2.39 29.51
CA ALA A 529 34.87 -2.39 30.56
C ALA A 529 34.89 -1.01 31.22
N THR A 530 33.85 -0.20 30.91
CA THR A 530 33.71 1.11 31.54
C THR A 530 32.68 1.06 32.64
N THR A 531 33.05 1.40 33.87
CA THR A 531 32.14 1.51 35.02
C THR A 531 31.66 2.93 35.28
N GLY A 532 32.15 3.92 34.52
CA GLY A 532 31.83 5.33 34.57
C GLY A 532 31.77 5.96 33.19
N ALA A 533 31.74 7.28 33.11
CA ALA A 533 31.90 8.02 31.88
C ALA A 533 33.36 7.93 31.40
N ALA A 534 33.57 7.55 30.16
CA ALA A 534 34.88 7.52 29.52
C ALA A 534 34.72 7.92 28.04
N ASP A 535 35.65 8.76 27.55
CA ASP A 535 35.70 9.14 26.16
C ASP A 535 36.55 8.12 25.40
N VAL A 536 35.97 7.58 24.32
CA VAL A 536 36.58 6.58 23.48
C VAL A 536 36.53 7.07 22.03
N GLU A 537 37.69 7.11 21.38
CA GLU A 537 37.75 7.47 19.96
C GLU A 537 37.07 6.40 19.11
N GLY A 538 36.12 6.84 18.28
CA GLY A 538 35.42 6.03 17.29
C GLY A 538 35.78 6.40 15.88
N LYS A 539 35.02 5.92 14.92
CA LYS A 539 35.24 6.10 13.50
C LYS A 539 35.07 7.54 13.02
N PHE A 540 34.09 8.27 13.57
CA PHE A 540 33.82 9.65 13.16
C PHE A 540 33.75 10.66 14.32
N ALA A 541 33.76 10.20 15.57
CA ALA A 541 33.63 11.03 16.77
C ALA A 541 34.23 10.32 17.99
N SER A 542 34.47 11.08 19.05
CA SER A 542 34.66 10.50 20.39
C SER A 542 33.31 10.19 21.02
N TRP A 543 33.28 9.12 21.80
CA TRP A 543 32.06 8.62 22.43
C TRP A 543 32.22 8.55 23.95
N THR A 544 31.26 9.05 24.67
CA THR A 544 31.18 8.95 26.13
C THR A 544 30.28 7.79 26.53
N PHE A 545 30.84 6.75 27.13
CA PHE A 545 30.11 5.60 27.63
C PHE A 545 29.81 5.70 29.11
N THR A 546 28.54 5.51 29.50
CA THR A 546 28.11 5.52 30.91
C THR A 546 27.44 4.20 31.23
N LYS A 547 28.09 3.40 32.08
CA LYS A 547 27.63 2.07 32.51
C LYS A 547 27.38 1.10 31.34
N CYS A 548 28.06 1.28 30.24
CA CYS A 548 28.14 0.37 29.11
C CYS A 548 29.59 0.29 28.62
N ASN A 549 29.87 -0.65 27.78
CA ASN A 549 31.23 -0.91 27.26
C ASN A 549 31.16 -1.44 25.82
N VAL A 550 32.25 -1.23 25.08
CA VAL A 550 32.48 -1.97 23.83
C VAL A 550 32.92 -3.39 24.19
N ALA A 551 32.26 -4.36 23.64
CA ALA A 551 32.53 -5.76 23.87
C ALA A 551 32.85 -6.45 22.54
N ALA A 552 33.68 -7.50 22.58
CA ALA A 552 33.78 -8.48 21.53
C ALA A 552 32.74 -9.57 21.81
N PRO A 553 31.54 -9.50 21.23
CA PRO A 553 30.52 -10.50 21.48
C PRO A 553 30.97 -11.82 20.87
N GLY A 554 30.63 -12.93 21.54
CA GLY A 554 30.84 -14.26 20.95
C GLY A 554 29.93 -14.48 19.73
N ALA A 555 30.11 -15.60 19.04
CA ALA A 555 29.39 -15.95 17.79
C ALA A 555 27.85 -15.88 17.85
N ASP A 556 27.27 -15.77 19.07
CA ASP A 556 25.81 -15.76 19.27
C ASP A 556 25.16 -14.37 19.26
N THR A 557 25.90 -13.30 19.00
CA THR A 557 25.41 -11.94 19.26
C THR A 557 24.80 -11.21 18.07
N LYS A 558 24.74 -11.77 16.90
CA LYS A 558 24.15 -11.13 15.70
C LYS A 558 24.59 -9.66 15.45
N ALA A 559 25.75 -9.27 15.99
CA ALA A 559 26.44 -8.04 15.63
C ALA A 559 26.99 -8.17 14.19
N ASP A 560 27.11 -7.05 13.49
CA ASP A 560 27.88 -7.03 12.24
C ASP A 560 29.33 -6.81 12.61
N GLY A 561 30.23 -7.74 12.21
CA GLY A 561 31.64 -7.65 12.60
C GLY A 561 31.94 -8.30 13.96
N THR A 562 32.91 -7.70 14.69
CA THR A 562 33.50 -8.28 15.91
C THR A 562 33.28 -7.47 17.19
N HIS A 563 32.84 -6.23 17.08
CA HIS A 563 32.58 -5.33 18.21
C HIS A 563 31.16 -4.81 18.21
N SER A 564 30.61 -4.52 19.40
CA SER A 564 29.34 -3.84 19.60
C SER A 564 29.27 -3.22 20.98
N VAL A 565 28.38 -2.25 21.20
CA VAL A 565 28.14 -1.70 22.53
C VAL A 565 27.28 -2.61 23.36
N GLN A 566 27.81 -3.09 24.45
CA GLN A 566 27.09 -3.91 25.44
C GLN A 566 26.39 -3.01 26.45
N MET A 567 25.06 -3.07 26.49
CA MET A 567 24.23 -2.25 27.38
C MET A 567 23.44 -3.10 28.38
N LYS A 568 23.38 -2.61 29.62
CA LYS A 568 22.52 -3.11 30.72
C LYS A 568 21.83 -1.96 31.39
N LEU A 569 20.66 -2.17 31.99
CA LEU A 569 19.93 -1.10 32.66
C LEU A 569 20.61 -0.63 33.96
N PRO A 570 20.77 0.67 34.22
CA PRO A 570 20.68 1.79 33.27
C PRO A 570 22.04 2.05 32.62
N SER A 571 22.03 2.32 31.32
CA SER A 571 23.25 2.67 30.58
C SER A 571 22.94 3.63 29.44
N GLN A 572 23.95 4.35 28.98
CA GLN A 572 23.85 5.25 27.84
C GLN A 572 25.21 5.46 27.18
N PHE A 573 25.20 5.83 25.90
CA PHE A 573 26.37 6.37 25.22
C PHE A 573 26.01 7.59 24.40
N THR A 574 26.96 8.52 24.30
CA THR A 574 26.77 9.87 23.71
C THR A 574 27.87 10.14 22.71
N THR A 575 27.55 10.67 21.55
CA THR A 575 28.55 11.16 20.58
C THR A 575 29.03 12.57 20.96
N SER A 576 30.32 12.86 20.73
CA SER A 576 30.85 14.20 20.80
C SER A 576 30.54 15.04 19.56
N ALA A 577 30.21 14.38 18.44
CA ALA A 577 29.89 15.08 17.19
C ALA A 577 28.60 15.89 17.30
N THR A 578 28.59 17.03 16.64
CA THR A 578 27.40 17.90 16.50
C THR A 578 26.94 17.91 15.05
N TYR A 579 25.62 18.04 14.88
CA TYR A 579 24.98 18.07 13.56
C TYR A 579 23.98 19.23 13.53
N TYR A 580 23.86 19.87 12.38
CA TYR A 580 22.92 20.99 12.18
C TYR A 580 21.69 20.60 11.35
N ASP A 581 21.78 19.59 10.53
CA ASP A 581 20.69 19.16 9.64
C ASP A 581 20.59 17.62 9.59
N ALA A 582 20.67 16.99 10.77
CA ALA A 582 20.34 15.58 10.88
C ALA A 582 18.82 15.40 10.81
N TYR A 583 18.36 14.38 10.10
CA TYR A 583 16.94 14.12 9.91
C TYR A 583 16.51 12.69 10.31
N GLN A 584 17.48 11.79 10.49
CA GLN A 584 17.21 10.44 10.99
C GLN A 584 18.42 9.86 11.69
N LEU A 585 18.18 9.10 12.74
CA LEU A 585 19.16 8.21 13.35
C LEU A 585 18.68 6.77 13.26
N SER A 586 19.61 5.82 13.26
CA SER A 586 19.29 4.41 13.38
C SER A 586 20.34 3.68 14.21
N ALA A 587 19.95 2.51 14.73
CA ALA A 587 20.87 1.60 15.38
C ALA A 587 20.36 0.16 15.22
N LYS A 588 21.27 -0.78 14.96
CA LYS A 588 20.98 -2.21 15.00
C LYS A 588 21.02 -2.67 16.45
N VAL A 589 19.98 -3.35 16.88
CA VAL A 589 19.78 -3.76 18.28
C VAL A 589 19.54 -5.26 18.33
N PHE A 590 20.32 -5.96 19.15
CA PHE A 590 20.06 -7.34 19.49
C PHE A 590 19.77 -7.49 20.99
N ASN A 591 18.63 -8.08 21.34
CA ASN A 591 18.22 -8.40 22.70
C ASN A 591 18.21 -9.91 22.90
N PRO A 592 19.30 -10.54 23.42
CA PRO A 592 19.36 -11.99 23.64
C PRO A 592 18.54 -12.45 24.85
N GLY A 593 18.14 -11.53 25.73
CA GLY A 593 17.37 -11.84 26.93
C GLY A 593 15.93 -12.24 26.64
N SER A 594 15.21 -12.70 27.67
CA SER A 594 13.76 -12.98 27.58
C SER A 594 12.88 -11.75 27.86
N ALA A 595 13.42 -10.76 28.56
CA ALA A 595 12.69 -9.53 28.90
C ALA A 595 12.74 -8.52 27.76
N THR A 596 11.65 -7.78 27.54
CA THR A 596 11.62 -6.63 26.64
C THR A 596 12.51 -5.52 27.16
N ILE A 597 13.36 -4.97 26.31
CA ILE A 597 14.15 -3.76 26.60
C ILE A 597 13.46 -2.51 26.06
N LYS A 598 13.81 -1.34 26.63
CA LYS A 598 13.35 -0.03 26.16
C LYS A 598 14.54 0.89 25.94
N LEU A 599 14.60 1.48 24.75
CA LEU A 599 15.65 2.40 24.32
C LEU A 599 15.05 3.77 24.02
N ALA A 600 15.71 4.84 24.51
CA ALA A 600 15.40 6.21 24.22
C ALA A 600 16.54 6.84 23.44
N MET A 601 16.27 7.34 22.24
CA MET A 601 17.14 8.30 21.56
C MET A 601 16.85 9.67 22.14
N GLN A 602 17.90 10.43 22.46
CA GLN A 602 17.79 11.76 23.01
C GLN A 602 18.74 12.73 22.28
N TYR A 603 18.35 13.98 22.25
CA TYR A 603 19.17 15.04 21.67
C TYR A 603 19.37 16.19 22.67
N SER A 604 20.41 16.94 22.45
CA SER A 604 20.78 18.13 23.23
C SER A 604 21.16 19.28 22.30
N THR A 605 20.63 20.47 22.56
CA THR A 605 20.97 21.74 21.88
C THR A 605 21.79 22.65 22.74
N ASP A 606 22.15 22.23 23.96
CA ASP A 606 22.89 22.97 24.96
C ASP A 606 24.20 22.26 25.38
N ASP A 607 24.85 21.64 24.38
CA ASP A 607 26.13 20.94 24.54
C ASP A 607 26.10 19.78 25.55
N GLY A 608 24.93 19.16 25.76
CA GLY A 608 24.77 18.02 26.68
C GLY A 608 24.35 18.39 28.10
N ALA A 609 24.08 19.65 28.38
CA ALA A 609 23.60 20.10 29.70
C ALA A 609 22.17 19.59 29.99
N SER A 610 21.31 19.57 28.97
CA SER A 610 19.99 18.95 29.05
C SER A 610 19.72 17.99 27.87
N TRP A 611 18.80 17.04 28.06
CA TRP A 611 18.50 16.01 27.07
C TRP A 611 17.02 15.84 26.86
N ILE A 612 16.59 15.96 25.61
CA ILE A 612 15.20 15.87 25.18
C ILE A 612 15.01 14.55 24.42
N PRO A 613 14.01 13.72 24.77
CA PRO A 613 13.79 12.47 24.05
C PRO A 613 13.20 12.73 22.65
N VAL A 614 13.73 12.03 21.65
CA VAL A 614 13.14 11.92 20.33
C VAL A 614 11.88 11.06 20.45
N LYS A 615 10.76 11.58 19.95
CA LYS A 615 9.49 10.84 19.95
C LYS A 615 9.33 10.06 18.64
N VAL A 616 8.92 8.80 18.77
CA VAL A 616 8.54 7.93 17.67
C VAL A 616 7.09 7.53 17.92
N MET A 617 6.18 7.90 17.04
CA MET A 617 4.73 7.67 17.21
C MET A 617 4.18 8.23 18.56
N GLY A 618 4.70 9.36 19.00
CA GLY A 618 4.33 9.97 20.29
C GLY A 618 5.04 9.39 21.52
N GLU A 619 5.66 8.22 21.40
CA GLU A 619 6.37 7.53 22.47
C GLU A 619 7.83 8.00 22.58
N THR A 620 8.33 8.16 23.80
CA THR A 620 9.72 8.56 24.07
C THR A 620 10.71 7.39 24.10
N THR A 621 10.23 6.16 23.94
CA THR A 621 11.05 4.94 23.94
C THR A 621 10.57 3.95 22.91
N GLN A 622 11.49 3.21 22.31
CA GLN A 622 11.17 2.04 21.48
C GLN A 622 11.51 0.76 22.23
N SER A 623 10.69 -0.29 21.99
CA SER A 623 10.78 -1.56 22.72
C SER A 623 11.30 -2.68 21.80
N VAL A 624 12.24 -3.49 22.29
CA VAL A 624 12.73 -4.68 21.58
C VAL A 624 12.47 -5.91 22.44
N LYS A 625 11.67 -6.85 21.91
CA LYS A 625 11.35 -8.12 22.57
C LYS A 625 12.59 -9.00 22.73
N GLY A 626 12.54 -9.93 23.67
CA GLY A 626 13.59 -10.92 23.87
C GLY A 626 13.79 -11.82 22.64
N GLY A 627 15.03 -12.17 22.34
CA GLY A 627 15.44 -13.00 21.22
C GLY A 627 15.43 -12.29 19.85
N VAL A 628 15.12 -10.98 19.79
CA VAL A 628 14.92 -10.23 18.54
C VAL A 628 16.16 -9.42 18.18
N THR A 629 16.51 -9.42 16.89
CA THR A 629 17.42 -8.44 16.25
C THR A 629 16.59 -7.55 15.36
N VAL A 630 16.76 -6.23 15.49
CA VAL A 630 16.02 -5.23 14.71
C VAL A 630 16.85 -3.97 14.54
N THR A 631 16.69 -3.26 13.43
CA THR A 631 17.17 -1.89 13.29
C THR A 631 16.06 -0.94 13.72
N LEU A 632 16.35 -0.10 14.70
CA LEU A 632 15.45 0.95 15.16
C LEU A 632 15.79 2.27 14.46
N PHE A 633 14.77 3.06 14.16
CA PHE A 633 14.89 4.36 13.50
C PHE A 633 14.27 5.46 14.39
N TRP A 634 14.95 6.61 14.43
CA TRP A 634 14.48 7.81 15.16
C TRP A 634 14.49 9.00 14.20
N PRO A 635 13.32 9.46 13.74
CA PRO A 635 13.22 10.68 12.96
C PRO A 635 13.54 11.87 13.84
N VAL A 636 14.32 12.82 13.34
CA VAL A 636 14.64 14.06 14.04
C VAL A 636 14.25 15.25 13.18
N SER A 637 13.55 16.20 13.78
CA SER A 637 13.17 17.45 13.15
C SER A 637 13.52 18.58 14.12
N ILE A 638 14.75 19.04 14.03
CA ILE A 638 15.28 20.10 14.90
C ILE A 638 15.67 21.26 13.99
N SER A 639 15.61 22.47 14.54
CA SER A 639 15.96 23.68 13.79
C SER A 639 17.36 23.55 13.17
N LYS A 640 17.49 23.91 11.90
CA LYS A 640 18.74 23.85 11.12
C LYS A 640 19.88 24.70 11.72
N ASN A 641 19.58 25.62 12.62
CA ASN A 641 20.55 26.56 13.19
C ASN A 641 21.06 26.15 14.57
N GLU A 642 20.67 24.97 15.07
CA GLU A 642 21.10 24.49 16.38
C GLU A 642 22.09 23.33 16.25
N ALA A 643 23.23 23.46 16.90
CA ALA A 643 24.21 22.38 17.03
C ALA A 643 23.66 21.29 17.95
N VAL A 644 23.40 20.09 17.41
CA VAL A 644 22.72 19.02 18.12
C VAL A 644 23.65 17.86 18.38
N LYS A 645 23.73 17.42 19.64
CA LYS A 645 24.35 16.16 20.05
C LYS A 645 23.30 15.08 20.28
N TYR A 646 23.68 13.83 20.10
CA TYR A 646 22.79 12.68 20.28
C TYR A 646 23.32 11.68 21.31
N ARG A 647 22.39 11.01 22.01
CA ARG A 647 22.71 9.86 22.86
C ARG A 647 21.64 8.78 22.79
N LEU A 648 22.06 7.53 22.93
CA LEU A 648 21.17 6.40 23.11
C LEU A 648 21.22 5.94 24.57
N ALA A 649 20.04 5.85 25.19
CA ALA A 649 19.89 5.46 26.60
C ALA A 649 18.99 4.21 26.74
N MET A 650 19.42 3.25 27.53
CA MET A 650 18.58 2.13 27.96
C MET A 650 17.77 2.52 29.19
N THR A 651 16.46 2.59 29.04
CA THR A 651 15.52 3.06 30.06
C THR A 651 14.68 1.93 30.68
N GLY A 652 14.65 0.76 30.05
CA GLY A 652 13.98 -0.45 30.52
C GLY A 652 14.71 -1.71 30.08
N GLY A 653 14.56 -2.81 30.84
CA GLY A 653 15.19 -4.07 30.54
C GLY A 653 15.91 -4.72 31.72
N SER A 654 16.89 -5.57 31.42
CA SER A 654 17.62 -6.33 32.42
C SER A 654 18.82 -5.56 33.01
N LYS A 655 19.05 -5.71 34.32
CA LYS A 655 20.26 -5.21 34.98
C LYS A 655 21.44 -6.25 34.90
N THR A 656 21.15 -7.47 34.50
CA THR A 656 22.13 -8.57 34.48
C THR A 656 22.41 -9.10 33.09
N VAL A 657 21.38 -9.19 32.21
CA VAL A 657 21.51 -9.65 30.84
C VAL A 657 21.77 -8.43 29.96
N ALA A 658 22.81 -8.50 29.15
CA ALA A 658 23.17 -7.42 28.22
C ALA A 658 22.34 -7.51 26.92
N SER A 659 22.10 -6.33 26.33
CA SER A 659 21.72 -6.19 24.93
C SER A 659 22.86 -5.50 24.17
N TYR A 660 22.90 -5.68 22.87
CA TYR A 660 24.00 -5.25 22.02
C TYR A 660 23.50 -4.25 20.98
N ILE A 661 24.22 -3.16 20.84
CA ILE A 661 23.94 -2.10 19.89
C ILE A 661 25.10 -2.02 18.89
N ASP A 662 24.75 -1.93 17.62
CA ASP A 662 25.68 -1.89 16.52
C ASP A 662 25.22 -0.93 15.43
N ASN A 663 26.10 -0.56 14.50
CA ASN A 663 25.80 0.29 13.36
C ASN A 663 24.96 1.52 13.73
N PHE A 664 25.43 2.28 14.74
CA PHE A 664 24.79 3.55 15.10
C PHE A 664 25.03 4.56 13.97
N THR A 665 23.94 4.97 13.32
CA THR A 665 24.02 5.79 12.11
C THR A 665 23.31 7.12 12.32
N ILE A 666 23.92 8.21 11.88
CA ILE A 666 23.32 9.55 11.81
C ILE A 666 23.26 9.95 10.34
N TYR A 667 22.07 10.20 9.85
CA TYR A 667 21.81 10.68 8.49
C TYR A 667 21.60 12.20 8.54
N TYR A 668 22.34 12.92 7.70
CA TYR A 668 22.32 14.39 7.68
C TYR A 668 22.59 14.93 6.27
N THR A 669 22.22 16.19 6.05
CA THR A 669 22.56 16.91 4.81
C THR A 669 23.73 17.84 4.99
N ASP A 670 23.93 18.36 6.21
CA ASP A 670 25.07 19.17 6.57
C ASP A 670 25.51 18.88 8.02
N LYS A 671 26.81 18.64 8.21
CA LYS A 671 27.41 18.34 9.51
C LYS A 671 27.93 19.60 10.22
N GLY A 672 28.16 20.69 9.52
CA GLY A 672 28.89 21.81 10.09
C GLY A 672 28.64 23.19 9.51
N LYS A 673 27.68 23.32 8.64
CA LYS A 673 27.28 24.62 8.12
C LYS A 673 25.81 24.87 8.39
N SER A 674 25.53 25.86 9.25
CA SER A 674 24.32 26.66 9.06
C SER A 674 24.28 27.05 7.58
N GLU A 675 23.19 26.76 6.85
CA GLU A 675 22.94 27.53 5.61
C GLU A 675 22.82 28.98 6.08
N THR A 676 23.88 29.72 5.98
CA THR A 676 23.85 31.13 6.23
C THR A 676 22.95 31.72 5.18
N THR A 677 21.75 32.13 5.56
CA THR A 677 20.93 32.98 4.70
C THR A 677 21.82 34.18 4.36
N PRO A 678 22.12 34.42 3.06
CA PRO A 678 22.96 35.56 2.70
C PRO A 678 22.37 36.82 3.35
N GLY A 679 23.18 37.48 4.23
CA GLY A 679 22.73 38.61 5.00
C GLY A 679 22.32 38.35 6.46
N ASP A 680 22.17 37.08 6.89
CA ASP A 680 21.98 36.71 8.30
C ASP A 680 23.37 36.60 8.99
N VAL A 681 23.92 37.73 9.34
CA VAL A 681 25.28 37.84 9.88
C VAL A 681 25.37 37.35 11.31
N ASN A 682 24.32 37.54 12.07
CA ASN A 682 24.26 37.16 13.50
C ASN A 682 23.79 35.69 13.69
N GLY A 683 23.31 35.02 12.63
CA GLY A 683 22.90 33.60 12.62
C GLY A 683 21.59 33.35 13.36
N ASP A 684 20.70 34.35 13.50
CA ASP A 684 19.41 34.19 14.18
C ASP A 684 18.28 33.69 13.23
N GLY A 685 18.57 33.51 11.95
CA GLY A 685 17.64 33.00 10.92
C GLY A 685 16.78 34.09 10.28
N ILE A 686 16.98 35.38 10.62
CA ILE A 686 16.17 36.51 10.14
C ILE A 686 17.08 37.62 9.63
N VAL A 687 17.10 37.91 8.35
CA VAL A 687 17.86 39.02 7.77
C VAL A 687 17.16 40.35 8.14
N ASN A 688 17.74 41.11 9.05
CA ASN A 688 17.18 42.37 9.55
C ASN A 688 18.26 43.36 10.02
N VAL A 689 17.87 44.45 10.68
CA VAL A 689 18.79 45.52 11.18
C VAL A 689 19.82 45.01 12.21
N SER A 690 19.53 43.88 12.90
CA SER A 690 20.48 43.28 13.82
C SER A 690 21.73 42.76 13.13
N ASP A 691 21.55 42.24 11.88
CA ASP A 691 22.66 41.76 11.06
C ASP A 691 23.53 42.88 10.54
N VAL A 692 22.92 44.03 10.22
CA VAL A 692 23.67 45.24 9.88
C VAL A 692 24.56 45.65 11.03
N THR A 693 24.06 45.54 12.26
CA THR A 693 24.83 45.85 13.47
C THR A 693 25.98 44.85 13.67
N ALA A 694 25.70 43.55 13.47
CA ALA A 694 26.69 42.47 13.54
C ALA A 694 27.82 42.67 12.50
N LEU A 695 27.46 42.99 11.27
CA LEU A 695 28.41 43.29 10.20
C LEU A 695 29.26 44.52 10.46
N ILE A 696 28.68 45.58 10.98
CA ILE A 696 29.43 46.77 11.40
C ILE A 696 30.41 46.39 12.51
N ASN A 697 30.03 45.63 13.52
CA ASN A 697 30.91 45.16 14.59
C ASN A 697 32.06 44.33 14.03
N ARG A 698 31.80 43.45 13.05
CA ARG A 698 32.85 42.69 12.35
C ARG A 698 33.87 43.60 11.68
N ILE A 699 33.43 44.61 10.95
CA ILE A 699 34.30 45.63 10.33
C ILE A 699 35.12 46.42 11.36
N LEU A 700 34.56 46.63 12.52
CA LEU A 700 35.22 47.33 13.65
C LEU A 700 36.18 46.42 14.45
N GLY A 701 36.31 45.13 14.10
CA GLY A 701 37.28 44.21 14.67
C GLY A 701 36.73 43.09 15.54
N ASP A 702 35.43 42.90 15.59
CA ASP A 702 34.81 41.76 16.26
C ASP A 702 35.04 40.49 15.43
N SER A 703 35.77 39.53 15.98
CA SER A 703 36.11 38.24 15.31
C SER A 703 35.05 37.15 15.51
N SER A 704 33.91 37.47 16.09
CA SER A 704 32.81 36.52 16.36
C SER A 704 32.12 36.05 15.07
N PHE A 705 32.25 36.81 13.97
CA PHE A 705 31.62 36.53 12.70
C PHE A 705 32.66 36.23 11.62
N SER A 706 32.43 35.20 10.77
CA SER A 706 33.35 34.82 9.70
C SER A 706 33.28 35.79 8.51
N ASP A 707 34.37 35.93 7.78
CA ASP A 707 34.42 36.76 6.56
C ASP A 707 33.44 36.24 5.49
N GLU A 708 33.27 34.92 5.40
CA GLU A 708 32.38 34.28 4.46
C GLU A 708 30.90 34.69 4.62
N VAL A 709 30.45 34.96 5.85
CA VAL A 709 29.08 35.43 6.14
C VAL A 709 28.95 36.93 5.98
N CYS A 710 30.05 37.63 6.16
CA CYS A 710 30.11 39.10 6.18
C CYS A 710 30.37 39.72 4.81
N ASP A 711 30.92 38.97 3.84
CA ASP A 711 31.11 39.38 2.44
C ASP A 711 29.79 39.20 1.66
N ILE A 712 28.89 40.18 1.82
CA ILE A 712 27.52 40.11 1.30
C ILE A 712 27.50 40.33 -0.22
N ASN A 713 28.42 41.09 -0.76
CA ASN A 713 28.49 41.39 -2.18
C ASN A 713 29.40 40.40 -2.96
N ALA A 714 30.04 39.47 -2.25
CA ALA A 714 30.93 38.44 -2.77
C ALA A 714 32.16 39.02 -3.56
N ASP A 715 32.72 40.15 -3.12
CA ASP A 715 33.90 40.78 -3.72
C ASP A 715 35.21 40.30 -3.09
N GLY A 716 35.16 39.51 -2.02
CA GLY A 716 36.30 38.96 -1.30
C GLY A 716 36.86 39.85 -0.18
N GLU A 717 36.25 41.00 0.08
CA GLU A 717 36.64 41.94 1.16
C GLU A 717 35.43 42.31 2.02
N VAL A 718 35.56 42.15 3.36
CA VAL A 718 34.51 42.59 4.31
C VAL A 718 34.70 44.05 4.64
N ASN A 719 33.84 44.91 4.12
CA ASN A 719 33.94 46.36 4.27
C ASN A 719 32.55 47.09 4.20
N VAL A 720 32.56 48.42 4.10
CA VAL A 720 31.32 49.23 4.09
C VAL A 720 30.41 48.95 2.88
N SER A 721 30.95 48.35 1.78
CA SER A 721 30.15 47.96 0.61
C SER A 721 29.16 46.86 0.97
N ASP A 722 29.57 45.91 1.85
CA ASP A 722 28.72 44.84 2.33
C ASP A 722 27.58 45.35 3.21
N VAL A 723 27.86 46.34 4.07
CA VAL A 723 26.81 46.99 4.85
C VAL A 723 25.76 47.60 3.91
N THR A 724 26.20 48.24 2.82
CA THR A 724 25.29 48.82 1.83
C THR A 724 24.50 47.77 1.09
N ALA A 725 25.13 46.65 0.72
CA ALA A 725 24.49 45.52 0.08
C ALA A 725 23.42 44.87 0.98
N LEU A 726 23.75 44.66 2.25
CA LEU A 726 22.84 44.12 3.26
C LEU A 726 21.63 45.04 3.51
N ILE A 727 21.85 46.35 3.68
CA ILE A 727 20.75 47.30 3.85
C ILE A 727 19.82 47.28 2.63
N ASN A 728 20.38 47.26 1.41
CA ASN A 728 19.56 47.16 0.20
C ASN A 728 18.73 45.88 0.11
N SER A 729 19.29 44.75 0.59
CA SER A 729 18.56 43.48 0.68
C SER A 729 17.40 43.52 1.67
N ILE A 730 17.57 44.20 2.81
CA ILE A 730 16.53 44.34 3.85
C ILE A 730 15.40 45.29 3.40
N LEU A 731 15.70 46.25 2.54
CA LEU A 731 14.72 47.27 2.08
C LEU A 731 13.90 46.82 0.84
N GLN A 732 14.25 45.72 0.22
CA GLN A 732 13.50 45.12 -0.90
C GLN A 732 12.41 44.18 -0.37
#